data_0cb2b4b62ec9347c56d50b6c77706685
#
_entry.id   0cb2b4b62ec9347c56d50b6c77706685
#
_cell.length_a   1.000
_cell.length_b   1.000
_cell.length_c   1.000
_cell.angle_alpha   90.00
_cell.angle_beta   90.00
_cell.angle_gamma   90.00
#
_symmetry.space_group_name_H-M   'P 1'
#
loop_
_entity.id
_entity.type
_entity.pdbx_description
1 polymer ?
#
loop_
_entity_poly.entity_id
_entity_poly.type
_entity_poly.pdbx_seq_one_letter_code
_entity_poly.pdbx_strand_id
1 'polypeptide(L)'
;FKNRVVFPFEGNYEQFRHVIHHELVHAMINDMVYGGRMQNIVSSRAKIRVPIWSNEGLAEYLSSNWDPKADMTMRDIAVHERMPSVKELNYFMAYKGGQSIWRFITGKYGREKIADIFRSMKRTQNDQKGYERALGMNYEDLTKQWHKYLKKEYWPDVKDRDPLEDMSEKLTDHKKARNFYNVSPALSPDGSMVALLTDQNGYFDIHILDAMTGKRIKKLIKGNRSVDFEELKWLQPGLSWSPDNKKIVVAAKAGKSDVLHVIDVKTKKSKKYELELDGVFSAAWSPNGNDIAFVGQSGSSSDIYIYDIEKEAARKITDDVFSDSYPTWNSEGNQIAFVSDRGDYVQGEFQGSMYEHDYSQTDIYTINILDGIINRVTNTEYNESHPVWANTQEKLFYTADYNGVWNLFMHPLVNYNSETGEEETIQQYPITNVLTGLQQPTLSRDDNTLIFAGYSGIGWDLYSLSNPLSLNKKNVAPTQFILNQDVNTEDISDLRRHKSSPDLASYEYGSYSNWVFAKGYENYNLPLEDSNDNEVLIPPDSLKNDGEYIPRSYKTKFTLDIVSGNLQLSNVFGASGMTYFSFSDILGDHQIAFGTEMVLTLENSDYFFQYGYLKNKLDYYFTAFQNANFFQVDYVSLVRLRHYGIQTMISQPFSRFQRLDYGFSWHNINYTKLVTTYNNFGQLEYKADTTYTYSTILPSVSWVFDNSVFGMTGPIDGFRQNTSLTISPGYGSNNLKFQTIKSDIRKYWRLGKDYTIAVRGYIGKSIGKDKQKFFLGGVPYLIAGGGETNGVDDNGNFREIILDDDNESLIHDIYFTEYAWPLRGARFGERFGNTAALLNFEVRFPFINYLALGFPLKMIFGNIRGHAFM
;
A
#
# COMPACT_ATOMS: atom_id res chain seq x y z
N PHE A 1 -9.57 -6.15 5.86
CA PHE A 1 -8.56 -6.69 6.79
C PHE A 1 -9.20 -6.89 8.16
N LYS A 2 -9.06 -8.06 8.78
CA LYS A 2 -9.67 -8.37 10.09
C LYS A 2 -11.18 -8.09 10.16
N ASN A 3 -11.97 -8.54 9.17
CA ASN A 3 -13.41 -8.27 9.05
C ASN A 3 -13.78 -6.78 9.01
N ARG A 4 -12.85 -5.94 8.59
CA ARG A 4 -13.03 -4.50 8.42
C ARG A 4 -12.62 -4.09 7.03
N VAL A 5 -13.35 -3.12 6.49
CA VAL A 5 -12.97 -2.38 5.31
C VAL A 5 -12.72 -0.93 5.75
N VAL A 6 -11.60 -0.35 5.38
CA VAL A 6 -11.21 1.01 5.72
C VAL A 6 -10.97 1.77 4.42
N PHE A 7 -11.69 2.85 4.24
CA PHE A 7 -11.61 3.68 3.05
C PHE A 7 -10.98 5.02 3.41
N PRO A 8 -9.84 5.40 2.77
CA PRO A 8 -9.39 6.78 2.83
C PRO A 8 -10.29 7.64 1.94
N PHE A 9 -10.66 8.82 2.41
CA PHE A 9 -11.24 9.87 1.57
C PHE A 9 -10.14 10.90 1.27
N GLU A 10 -9.84 11.13 0.01
CA GLU A 10 -8.79 12.06 -0.44
C GLU A 10 -9.38 13.25 -1.22
N GLY A 11 -10.59 13.67 -0.85
CA GLY A 11 -11.24 14.86 -1.38
C GLY A 11 -11.91 14.67 -2.77
N ASN A 12 -11.94 13.48 -3.33
CA ASN A 12 -12.59 13.19 -4.61
C ASN A 12 -13.67 12.11 -4.46
N TYR A 13 -14.91 12.45 -4.76
CA TYR A 13 -16.06 11.55 -4.59
C TYR A 13 -16.06 10.38 -5.56
N GLU A 14 -15.68 10.58 -6.82
CA GLU A 14 -15.63 9.50 -7.82
C GLU A 14 -14.59 8.44 -7.41
N GLN A 15 -13.41 8.87 -7.02
CA GLN A 15 -12.36 7.97 -6.53
C GLN A 15 -12.79 7.24 -5.26
N PHE A 16 -13.45 7.93 -4.33
CA PHE A 16 -13.94 7.34 -3.09
C PHE A 16 -15.00 6.27 -3.34
N ARG A 17 -15.97 6.56 -4.22
CA ARG A 17 -16.97 5.60 -4.66
C ARG A 17 -16.35 4.37 -5.30
N HIS A 18 -15.39 4.58 -6.20
CA HIS A 18 -14.64 3.48 -6.83
C HIS A 18 -13.99 2.58 -5.78
N VAL A 19 -13.27 3.14 -4.80
CA VAL A 19 -12.61 2.36 -3.74
C VAL A 19 -13.62 1.60 -2.88
N ILE A 20 -14.74 2.21 -2.50
CA ILE A 20 -15.81 1.53 -1.74
C ILE A 20 -16.33 0.31 -2.50
N HIS A 21 -16.70 0.48 -3.77
CA HIS A 21 -17.20 -0.61 -4.59
C HIS A 21 -16.17 -1.72 -4.78
N HIS A 22 -14.91 -1.36 -5.04
CA HIS A 22 -13.81 -2.29 -5.19
C HIS A 22 -13.65 -3.20 -3.97
N GLU A 23 -13.58 -2.64 -2.78
CA GLU A 23 -13.42 -3.38 -1.53
C GLU A 23 -14.67 -4.19 -1.14
N LEU A 24 -15.87 -3.69 -1.45
CA LEU A 24 -17.10 -4.45 -1.25
C LEU A 24 -17.17 -5.70 -2.13
N VAL A 25 -16.67 -5.64 -3.36
CA VAL A 25 -16.56 -6.81 -4.24
C VAL A 25 -15.66 -7.87 -3.61
N HIS A 26 -14.52 -7.48 -3.01
CA HIS A 26 -13.67 -8.42 -2.28
C HIS A 26 -14.40 -9.06 -1.10
N ALA A 27 -15.17 -8.29 -0.35
CA ALA A 27 -15.97 -8.82 0.76
C ALA A 27 -16.99 -9.86 0.26
N MET A 28 -17.69 -9.58 -0.85
CA MET A 28 -18.65 -10.51 -1.46
C MET A 28 -17.99 -11.78 -2.01
N ILE A 29 -16.86 -11.66 -2.70
CA ILE A 29 -16.10 -12.82 -3.18
C ILE A 29 -15.66 -13.70 -2.00
N ASN A 30 -15.16 -13.08 -0.93
CA ASN A 30 -14.72 -13.79 0.26
C ASN A 30 -15.87 -14.52 0.94
N ASP A 31 -17.03 -13.90 1.05
CA ASP A 31 -18.24 -14.54 1.57
C ASP A 31 -18.67 -15.72 0.69
N MET A 32 -18.77 -15.51 -0.59
CA MET A 32 -19.21 -16.53 -1.56
C MET A 32 -18.28 -17.75 -1.59
N VAL A 33 -16.96 -17.53 -1.63
CA VAL A 33 -15.97 -18.61 -1.77
C VAL A 33 -15.70 -19.29 -0.44
N TYR A 34 -15.56 -18.52 0.62
CA TYR A 34 -15.11 -18.99 1.93
C TYR A 34 -16.22 -19.02 3.01
N GLY A 35 -17.43 -18.56 2.68
CA GLY A 35 -18.60 -18.57 3.56
C GLY A 35 -18.51 -17.53 4.67
N GLY A 36 -17.95 -16.34 4.38
CA GLY A 36 -17.87 -15.19 5.30
C GLY A 36 -17.00 -15.40 6.54
N ARG A 37 -16.41 -16.59 6.70
CA ARG A 37 -15.56 -16.92 7.85
C ARG A 37 -14.10 -16.83 7.45
N MET A 38 -13.44 -15.75 7.83
CA MET A 38 -11.97 -15.60 7.71
C MET A 38 -11.22 -16.81 8.29
N GLN A 39 -11.78 -17.48 9.27
CA GLN A 39 -11.27 -18.74 9.84
C GLN A 39 -11.01 -19.80 8.78
N ASN A 40 -11.84 -19.90 7.75
CA ASN A 40 -11.68 -20.88 6.68
C ASN A 40 -10.50 -20.55 5.75
N ILE A 41 -10.17 -19.28 5.63
CA ILE A 41 -9.01 -18.80 4.83
C ILE A 41 -7.71 -19.07 5.61
N VAL A 42 -7.69 -18.73 6.89
CA VAL A 42 -6.49 -18.81 7.75
C VAL A 42 -6.20 -20.23 8.21
N SER A 43 -7.23 -21.04 8.49
CA SER A 43 -7.08 -22.41 8.99
C SER A 43 -6.62 -23.44 7.96
N SER A 44 -6.24 -23.02 6.74
CA SER A 44 -5.83 -23.89 5.63
C SER A 44 -6.91 -24.93 5.23
N ARG A 45 -8.12 -24.82 5.72
CA ARG A 45 -9.25 -25.69 5.33
C ARG A 45 -9.79 -25.35 3.95
N ALA A 46 -9.64 -24.08 3.54
CA ALA A 46 -9.92 -23.69 2.16
C ALA A 46 -8.71 -24.04 1.29
N LYS A 47 -8.81 -25.12 0.54
CA LYS A 47 -7.78 -25.55 -0.44
C LYS A 47 -7.71 -24.61 -1.65
N ILE A 48 -8.75 -23.79 -1.85
CA ILE A 48 -8.85 -22.89 -2.99
C ILE A 48 -8.20 -21.54 -2.67
N ARG A 49 -7.46 -21.02 -3.64
CA ARG A 49 -7.03 -19.62 -3.68
C ARG A 49 -7.58 -19.00 -4.95
N VAL A 50 -8.39 -17.96 -4.81
CA VAL A 50 -8.81 -17.16 -5.96
C VAL A 50 -7.58 -16.48 -6.53
N PRO A 51 -7.29 -16.61 -7.85
CA PRO A 51 -6.14 -15.94 -8.45
C PRO A 51 -6.25 -14.41 -8.29
N ILE A 52 -5.11 -13.76 -8.06
CA ILE A 52 -5.06 -12.30 -7.84
C ILE A 52 -5.74 -11.55 -8.99
N TRP A 53 -5.43 -11.91 -10.24
CA TRP A 53 -6.04 -11.26 -11.40
C TRP A 53 -7.57 -11.43 -11.47
N SER A 54 -8.09 -12.56 -10.99
CA SER A 54 -9.52 -12.81 -10.96
C SER A 54 -10.21 -12.01 -9.85
N ASN A 55 -9.56 -11.87 -8.71
CA ASN A 55 -10.06 -11.12 -7.56
C ASN A 55 -10.00 -9.61 -7.80
N GLU A 56 -8.80 -9.08 -8.08
CA GLU A 56 -8.59 -7.65 -8.31
C GLU A 56 -9.28 -7.17 -9.59
N GLY A 57 -9.19 -7.97 -10.66
CA GLY A 57 -9.81 -7.63 -11.93
C GLY A 57 -11.34 -7.61 -11.88
N LEU A 58 -11.96 -8.47 -11.07
CA LEU A 58 -13.41 -8.40 -10.88
C LEU A 58 -13.81 -7.19 -10.04
N ALA A 59 -13.04 -6.87 -9.02
CA ALA A 59 -13.26 -5.68 -8.21
C ALA A 59 -13.17 -4.41 -9.06
N GLU A 60 -12.16 -4.28 -9.94
CA GLU A 60 -12.06 -3.20 -10.92
C GLU A 60 -13.25 -3.20 -11.90
N TYR A 61 -13.61 -4.35 -12.45
CA TYR A 61 -14.69 -4.44 -13.43
C TYR A 61 -16.05 -4.06 -12.86
N LEU A 62 -16.36 -4.46 -11.64
CA LEU A 62 -17.65 -4.15 -11.02
C LEU A 62 -17.70 -2.73 -10.43
N SER A 63 -16.55 -2.14 -10.05
CA SER A 63 -16.49 -0.78 -9.51
C SER A 63 -16.47 0.32 -10.58
N SER A 64 -15.73 0.13 -11.67
CA SER A 64 -15.55 1.12 -12.74
C SER A 64 -16.11 0.69 -14.08
N ASN A 65 -16.58 -0.53 -14.22
CA ASN A 65 -16.95 -1.17 -15.46
C ASN A 65 -15.78 -1.16 -16.46
N TRP A 66 -15.70 -0.15 -17.32
CA TRP A 66 -14.61 0.08 -18.26
C TRP A 66 -14.42 1.58 -18.45
N ASP A 67 -13.17 2.05 -18.31
CA ASP A 67 -12.82 3.46 -18.38
C ASP A 67 -11.69 3.71 -19.40
N PRO A 68 -11.48 4.97 -19.86
CA PRO A 68 -10.43 5.31 -20.80
C PRO A 68 -9.01 4.94 -20.33
N LYS A 69 -8.72 4.85 -19.02
CA LYS A 69 -7.41 4.43 -18.48
C LYS A 69 -7.18 2.94 -18.62
N ALA A 70 -8.23 2.14 -18.38
CA ALA A 70 -8.20 0.70 -18.63
C ALA A 70 -8.05 0.41 -20.14
N ASP A 71 -8.79 1.15 -20.96
CA ASP A 71 -8.74 1.07 -22.40
C ASP A 71 -7.37 1.43 -22.97
N MET A 72 -6.77 2.52 -22.51
CA MET A 72 -5.41 2.95 -22.81
C MET A 72 -4.38 1.86 -22.50
N THR A 73 -4.49 1.26 -21.31
CA THR A 73 -3.56 0.20 -20.87
C THR A 73 -3.66 -1.04 -21.75
N MET A 74 -4.88 -1.48 -22.06
CA MET A 74 -5.09 -2.67 -22.90
C MET A 74 -4.73 -2.41 -24.35
N ARG A 75 -4.97 -1.22 -24.88
CA ARG A 75 -4.55 -0.81 -26.22
C ARG A 75 -3.03 -0.84 -26.34
N ASP A 76 -2.30 -0.25 -25.40
CA ASP A 76 -0.83 -0.27 -25.39
C ASP A 76 -0.26 -1.69 -25.41
N ILE A 77 -0.81 -2.58 -24.59
CA ILE A 77 -0.38 -3.97 -24.51
C ILE A 77 -0.67 -4.74 -25.79
N ALA A 78 -1.85 -4.52 -26.38
CA ALA A 78 -2.27 -5.19 -27.61
C ALA A 78 -1.45 -4.75 -28.80
N VAL A 79 -1.22 -3.45 -28.94
CA VAL A 79 -0.47 -2.85 -30.06
C VAL A 79 1.01 -3.24 -30.01
N HIS A 80 1.62 -3.25 -28.83
CA HIS A 80 3.01 -3.67 -28.67
C HIS A 80 3.21 -5.20 -28.57
N GLU A 81 2.16 -5.99 -28.77
CA GLU A 81 2.16 -7.45 -28.68
C GLU A 81 2.75 -8.02 -27.36
N ARG A 82 2.55 -7.30 -26.26
CA ARG A 82 3.04 -7.67 -24.92
C ARG A 82 1.97 -8.28 -24.02
N MET A 83 0.98 -8.90 -24.62
CA MET A 83 -0.13 -9.52 -23.91
C MET A 83 0.35 -10.71 -23.07
N PRO A 84 0.30 -10.64 -21.72
CA PRO A 84 0.68 -11.76 -20.87
C PRO A 84 -0.36 -12.87 -20.96
N SER A 85 0.03 -14.09 -20.57
CA SER A 85 -0.96 -15.14 -20.34
C SER A 85 -1.77 -14.85 -19.08
N VAL A 86 -2.96 -15.42 -18.97
CA VAL A 86 -3.84 -15.28 -17.80
C VAL A 86 -3.12 -15.67 -16.50
N LYS A 87 -2.20 -16.66 -16.55
CA LYS A 87 -1.40 -17.10 -15.39
C LYS A 87 -0.30 -16.13 -14.96
N GLU A 88 0.10 -15.24 -15.86
CA GLU A 88 1.21 -14.30 -15.64
C GLU A 88 0.73 -12.91 -15.18
N LEU A 89 -0.58 -12.70 -15.10
CA LEU A 89 -1.16 -11.46 -14.61
C LEU A 89 -0.88 -11.28 -13.12
N ASN A 90 -0.01 -10.34 -12.81
CA ASN A 90 0.39 -9.97 -11.45
C ASN A 90 0.58 -8.46 -11.33
N TYR A 91 0.75 -7.95 -10.10
CA TYR A 91 0.89 -6.52 -9.81
C TYR A 91 -0.18 -5.69 -10.53
N PHE A 92 0.20 -4.58 -11.14
CA PHE A 92 -0.68 -3.70 -11.91
C PHE A 92 -1.52 -4.43 -12.98
N MET A 93 -0.92 -5.43 -13.63
CA MET A 93 -1.63 -6.22 -14.65
C MET A 93 -2.69 -7.16 -14.07
N ALA A 94 -2.65 -7.49 -12.78
CA ALA A 94 -3.73 -8.23 -12.14
C ALA A 94 -5.02 -7.40 -12.10
N TYR A 95 -4.91 -6.09 -11.91
CA TYR A 95 -6.03 -5.15 -11.92
C TYR A 95 -6.57 -4.95 -13.34
N LYS A 96 -5.84 -4.25 -14.20
CA LYS A 96 -6.33 -3.84 -15.53
C LYS A 96 -6.45 -5.00 -16.53
N GLY A 97 -5.51 -5.93 -16.52
CA GLY A 97 -5.61 -7.17 -17.32
C GLY A 97 -6.75 -8.08 -16.85
N GLY A 98 -6.91 -8.22 -15.53
CA GLY A 98 -8.02 -8.95 -14.92
C GLY A 98 -9.38 -8.32 -15.24
N GLN A 99 -9.50 -7.00 -15.15
CA GLN A 99 -10.67 -6.22 -15.56
C GLN A 99 -11.05 -6.50 -17.02
N SER A 100 -10.05 -6.49 -17.91
CA SER A 100 -10.21 -6.80 -19.33
C SER A 100 -10.70 -8.24 -19.59
N ILE A 101 -10.19 -9.21 -18.85
CA ILE A 101 -10.65 -10.60 -18.95
C ILE A 101 -12.11 -10.71 -18.51
N TRP A 102 -12.50 -10.07 -17.42
CA TRP A 102 -13.87 -10.08 -16.96
C TRP A 102 -14.82 -9.39 -17.96
N ARG A 103 -14.41 -8.24 -18.53
CA ARG A 103 -15.15 -7.60 -19.63
C ARG A 103 -15.31 -8.56 -20.83
N PHE A 104 -14.27 -9.26 -21.22
CA PHE A 104 -14.32 -10.25 -22.28
C PHE A 104 -15.27 -11.42 -21.95
N ILE A 105 -15.20 -11.97 -20.73
CA ILE A 105 -16.04 -13.08 -20.29
C ILE A 105 -17.52 -12.66 -20.28
N THR A 106 -17.82 -11.55 -19.65
CA THR A 106 -19.21 -11.08 -19.51
C THR A 106 -19.81 -10.64 -20.83
N GLY A 107 -19.05 -9.95 -21.66
CA GLY A 107 -19.51 -9.54 -22.99
C GLY A 107 -19.74 -10.69 -23.96
N LYS A 108 -19.00 -11.80 -23.80
CA LYS A 108 -19.14 -12.95 -24.71
C LYS A 108 -20.06 -14.05 -24.19
N TYR A 109 -20.06 -14.31 -22.90
CA TYR A 109 -20.74 -15.46 -22.28
C TYR A 109 -21.85 -15.08 -21.31
N GLY A 110 -22.08 -13.79 -21.10
CA GLY A 110 -23.07 -13.25 -20.18
C GLY A 110 -22.54 -12.98 -18.76
N ARG A 111 -23.20 -12.03 -18.07
CA ARG A 111 -22.78 -11.55 -16.75
C ARG A 111 -22.99 -12.59 -15.65
N GLU A 112 -23.93 -13.52 -15.82
CA GLU A 112 -24.20 -14.66 -14.94
C GLU A 112 -22.99 -15.60 -14.78
N LYS A 113 -22.04 -15.58 -15.73
CA LYS A 113 -20.83 -16.40 -15.66
C LYS A 113 -19.91 -16.03 -14.51
N ILE A 114 -20.01 -14.82 -13.98
CA ILE A 114 -19.26 -14.41 -12.77
C ILE A 114 -19.63 -15.38 -11.63
N ALA A 115 -20.91 -15.49 -11.33
CA ALA A 115 -21.39 -16.36 -10.25
C ALA A 115 -21.11 -17.85 -10.53
N ASP A 116 -21.30 -18.31 -11.78
CA ASP A 116 -21.03 -19.69 -12.17
C ASP A 116 -19.57 -20.08 -11.95
N ILE A 117 -18.62 -19.19 -12.27
CA ILE A 117 -17.18 -19.41 -12.08
C ILE A 117 -16.88 -19.59 -10.59
N PHE A 118 -17.30 -18.66 -9.73
CA PHE A 118 -16.99 -18.73 -8.29
C PHE A 118 -17.68 -19.93 -7.60
N ARG A 119 -18.93 -20.24 -7.95
CA ARG A 119 -19.62 -21.46 -7.49
C ARG A 119 -18.86 -22.73 -7.92
N SER A 120 -18.38 -22.76 -9.16
CA SER A 120 -17.62 -23.88 -9.67
C SER A 120 -16.25 -24.00 -9.00
N MET A 121 -15.57 -22.88 -8.72
CA MET A 121 -14.34 -22.87 -7.92
C MET A 121 -14.59 -23.45 -6.52
N LYS A 122 -15.64 -22.98 -5.84
CA LYS A 122 -16.00 -23.48 -4.49
C LYS A 122 -16.28 -24.98 -4.51
N ARG A 123 -16.98 -25.48 -5.54
CA ARG A 123 -17.31 -26.91 -5.69
C ARG A 123 -16.12 -27.76 -6.01
N THR A 124 -15.24 -27.31 -6.90
CA THR A 124 -14.08 -28.07 -7.35
C THR A 124 -12.85 -27.93 -6.43
N GLN A 125 -12.87 -26.96 -5.53
CA GLN A 125 -11.74 -26.56 -4.68
C GLN A 125 -10.46 -26.27 -5.50
N ASN A 126 -10.63 -25.83 -6.73
CA ASN A 126 -9.56 -25.52 -7.66
C ASN A 126 -10.00 -24.42 -8.62
N ASP A 127 -9.19 -23.40 -8.78
CA ASP A 127 -9.48 -22.24 -9.63
C ASP A 127 -9.59 -22.61 -11.12
N GLN A 128 -8.59 -23.32 -11.68
CA GLN A 128 -8.60 -23.68 -13.08
C GLN A 128 -9.80 -24.57 -13.44
N LYS A 129 -10.08 -25.60 -12.62
CA LYS A 129 -11.26 -26.45 -12.81
C LYS A 129 -12.56 -25.70 -12.68
N GLY A 130 -12.56 -24.63 -11.86
CA GLY A 130 -13.70 -23.73 -11.75
C GLY A 130 -14.01 -23.03 -13.06
N TYR A 131 -13.00 -22.46 -13.73
CA TYR A 131 -13.12 -21.85 -15.05
C TYR A 131 -13.47 -22.86 -16.13
N GLU A 132 -12.79 -24.01 -16.16
CA GLU A 132 -13.09 -25.08 -17.12
C GLU A 132 -14.55 -25.54 -17.05
N ARG A 133 -15.06 -25.68 -15.83
CA ARG A 133 -16.45 -26.11 -15.64
C ARG A 133 -17.47 -25.06 -16.05
N ALA A 134 -17.19 -23.78 -15.76
CA ALA A 134 -18.11 -22.68 -16.03
C ALA A 134 -18.10 -22.22 -17.49
N LEU A 135 -16.92 -22.22 -18.12
CA LEU A 135 -16.70 -21.68 -19.46
C LEU A 135 -16.44 -22.74 -20.52
N GLY A 136 -16.19 -24.00 -20.13
CA GLY A 136 -15.81 -25.08 -21.05
C GLY A 136 -14.37 -24.94 -21.60
N MET A 137 -13.48 -24.14 -20.97
CA MET A 137 -12.13 -23.90 -21.43
C MET A 137 -11.14 -23.73 -20.28
N ASN A 138 -9.91 -24.17 -20.49
CA ASN A 138 -8.81 -23.97 -19.56
C ASN A 138 -8.18 -22.56 -19.71
N TYR A 139 -7.23 -22.21 -18.84
CA TYR A 139 -6.57 -20.90 -18.87
C TYR A 139 -5.77 -20.63 -20.14
N GLU A 140 -5.28 -21.67 -20.82
CA GLU A 140 -4.53 -21.52 -22.06
C GLU A 140 -5.46 -21.12 -23.22
N ASP A 141 -6.62 -21.77 -23.30
CA ASP A 141 -7.64 -21.44 -24.29
C ASP A 141 -8.30 -20.09 -23.99
N LEU A 142 -8.54 -19.78 -22.72
CA LEU A 142 -9.00 -18.45 -22.29
C LEU A 142 -8.00 -17.37 -22.72
N THR A 143 -6.70 -17.60 -22.51
CA THR A 143 -5.63 -16.69 -22.96
C THR A 143 -5.68 -16.47 -24.48
N LYS A 144 -5.76 -17.52 -25.25
CA LYS A 144 -5.82 -17.43 -26.73
C LYS A 144 -7.04 -16.63 -27.21
N GLN A 145 -8.20 -16.88 -26.60
CA GLN A 145 -9.43 -16.18 -26.97
C GLN A 145 -9.40 -14.71 -26.55
N TRP A 146 -8.91 -14.42 -25.35
CA TRP A 146 -8.76 -13.06 -24.86
C TRP A 146 -7.74 -12.27 -25.71
N HIS A 147 -6.59 -12.84 -26.06
CA HIS A 147 -5.63 -12.19 -26.96
C HIS A 147 -6.24 -11.89 -28.35
N LYS A 148 -7.05 -12.83 -28.88
CA LYS A 148 -7.76 -12.60 -30.14
C LYS A 148 -8.79 -11.46 -30.01
N TYR A 149 -9.46 -11.38 -28.87
CA TYR A 149 -10.38 -10.28 -28.57
C TYR A 149 -9.64 -8.94 -28.53
N LEU A 150 -8.55 -8.84 -27.77
CA LEU A 150 -7.74 -7.62 -27.67
C LEU A 150 -7.23 -7.16 -29.04
N LYS A 151 -6.73 -8.07 -29.87
CA LYS A 151 -6.26 -7.71 -31.21
C LYS A 151 -7.39 -7.15 -32.10
N LYS A 152 -8.58 -7.73 -32.01
CA LYS A 152 -9.75 -7.23 -32.76
C LYS A 152 -10.21 -5.85 -32.27
N GLU A 153 -10.11 -5.60 -30.98
CA GLU A 153 -10.54 -4.36 -30.36
C GLU A 153 -9.58 -3.22 -30.69
N TYR A 154 -8.26 -3.44 -30.61
CA TYR A 154 -7.29 -2.35 -30.59
C TYR A 154 -6.43 -2.17 -31.85
N TRP A 155 -6.29 -3.20 -32.68
CA TRP A 155 -5.51 -3.04 -33.92
C TRP A 155 -6.10 -2.03 -34.92
N PRO A 156 -7.41 -1.85 -35.02
CA PRO A 156 -7.94 -0.79 -35.87
C PRO A 156 -7.47 0.61 -35.48
N ASP A 157 -7.24 0.86 -34.17
CA ASP A 157 -6.81 2.16 -33.65
C ASP A 157 -5.44 2.61 -34.16
N VAL A 158 -4.55 1.66 -34.53
CA VAL A 158 -3.19 1.96 -35.04
C VAL A 158 -3.22 2.74 -36.36
N LYS A 159 -4.26 2.55 -37.17
CA LYS A 159 -4.39 3.22 -38.48
C LYS A 159 -4.62 4.72 -38.37
N ASP A 160 -5.38 5.12 -37.34
CA ASP A 160 -5.94 6.46 -37.27
C ASP A 160 -5.26 7.34 -36.21
N ARG A 161 -4.24 6.81 -35.50
CA ARG A 161 -3.58 7.48 -34.36
C ARG A 161 -2.07 7.40 -34.43
N ASP A 162 -1.42 8.44 -33.93
CA ASP A 162 0.04 8.58 -33.94
C ASP A 162 0.66 7.99 -32.65
N PRO A 163 1.76 7.20 -32.72
CA PRO A 163 2.60 6.92 -31.58
C PRO A 163 3.14 8.23 -30.96
N LEU A 164 3.38 8.23 -29.65
CA LEU A 164 3.91 9.43 -28.96
C LEU A 164 5.25 9.89 -29.52
N GLU A 165 6.09 8.96 -29.94
CA GLU A 165 7.43 9.19 -30.48
C GLU A 165 7.41 9.86 -31.87
N ASP A 166 6.30 9.80 -32.60
CA ASP A 166 6.19 10.41 -33.95
C ASP A 166 5.90 11.92 -33.87
N MET A 167 5.34 12.38 -32.74
CA MET A 167 4.97 13.76 -32.54
C MET A 167 5.80 14.52 -31.51
N SER A 168 6.58 13.83 -30.69
CA SER A 168 7.28 14.40 -29.54
C SER A 168 8.60 13.68 -29.24
N GLU A 169 9.52 14.38 -28.60
CA GLU A 169 10.81 13.82 -28.18
C GLU A 169 10.71 13.17 -26.79
N LYS A 170 11.13 11.93 -26.70
CA LYS A 170 11.13 11.17 -25.44
C LYS A 170 12.29 11.59 -24.54
N LEU A 171 11.98 12.13 -23.34
CA LEU A 171 12.98 12.62 -22.39
C LEU A 171 13.40 11.56 -21.35
N THR A 172 12.50 10.65 -20.99
CA THR A 172 12.80 9.57 -20.02
C THR A 172 12.53 8.21 -20.65
N ASP A 173 13.08 7.15 -20.05
CA ASP A 173 12.90 5.79 -20.53
C ASP A 173 12.70 4.85 -19.33
N HIS A 174 11.44 4.56 -19.02
CA HIS A 174 11.05 3.67 -17.93
C HIS A 174 11.58 2.24 -18.12
N LYS A 175 11.69 1.75 -19.37
CA LYS A 175 12.21 0.40 -19.68
C LYS A 175 13.69 0.29 -19.34
N LYS A 176 14.48 1.27 -19.77
CA LYS A 176 15.92 1.37 -19.44
C LYS A 176 16.13 1.60 -17.95
N ALA A 177 15.30 2.47 -17.37
CA ALA A 177 15.31 2.77 -15.96
C ALA A 177 14.69 1.64 -15.10
N ARG A 178 13.98 0.66 -15.68
CA ARG A 178 13.23 -0.42 -15.00
C ARG A 178 12.32 0.11 -13.90
N ASN A 179 11.57 1.14 -14.18
CA ASN A 179 10.56 1.71 -13.31
C ASN A 179 9.24 1.80 -14.06
N PHE A 180 8.19 2.29 -13.43
CA PHE A 180 6.88 2.40 -14.05
C PHE A 180 6.48 3.86 -14.25
N TYR A 181 6.80 4.73 -13.30
CA TYR A 181 6.37 6.12 -13.28
C TYR A 181 7.52 7.09 -13.49
N ASN A 182 7.43 7.92 -14.54
CA ASN A 182 8.09 9.21 -14.68
C ASN A 182 6.98 10.21 -15.01
N VAL A 183 6.49 10.91 -13.99
CA VAL A 183 5.22 11.69 -14.06
C VAL A 183 5.36 13.03 -13.35
N SER A 184 4.30 13.84 -13.41
CA SER A 184 4.23 15.16 -12.80
C SER A 184 5.39 16.06 -13.22
N PRO A 185 5.60 16.26 -14.54
CA PRO A 185 6.62 17.19 -15.00
C PRO A 185 6.28 18.61 -14.56
N ALA A 186 7.28 19.34 -14.11
CA ALA A 186 7.22 20.78 -13.90
C ALA A 186 8.42 21.41 -14.60
N LEU A 187 8.15 22.11 -15.68
CA LEU A 187 9.17 22.81 -16.45
C LEU A 187 9.59 24.09 -15.72
N SER A 188 10.91 24.37 -15.65
CA SER A 188 11.38 25.62 -15.09
C SER A 188 10.93 26.81 -15.96
N PRO A 189 10.66 27.99 -15.39
CA PRO A 189 10.24 29.16 -16.13
C PRO A 189 11.14 29.54 -17.33
N ASP A 190 12.45 29.30 -17.20
CA ASP A 190 13.42 29.53 -18.29
C ASP A 190 13.48 28.38 -19.32
N GLY A 191 12.68 27.34 -19.15
CA GLY A 191 12.65 26.17 -20.03
C GLY A 191 13.87 25.24 -20.00
N SER A 192 14.86 25.50 -19.14
CA SER A 192 16.13 24.74 -19.13
C SER A 192 16.07 23.43 -18.35
N MET A 193 15.20 23.32 -17.35
CA MET A 193 15.12 22.17 -16.46
C MET A 193 13.68 21.67 -16.30
N VAL A 194 13.53 20.37 -16.09
CA VAL A 194 12.24 19.78 -15.71
C VAL A 194 12.38 18.98 -14.42
N ALA A 195 11.52 19.27 -13.46
CA ALA A 195 11.37 18.46 -12.26
C ALA A 195 10.31 17.38 -12.50
N LEU A 196 10.46 16.19 -11.90
CA LEU A 196 9.49 15.11 -12.03
C LEU A 196 9.45 14.22 -10.80
N LEU A 197 8.35 13.50 -10.64
CA LEU A 197 8.23 12.35 -9.74
C LEU A 197 8.61 11.07 -10.47
N THR A 198 9.43 10.24 -9.84
CA THR A 198 9.86 8.96 -10.40
C THR A 198 10.03 7.88 -9.33
N ASP A 199 9.61 6.66 -9.64
CA ASP A 199 9.72 5.48 -8.76
C ASP A 199 10.96 4.61 -9.00
N GLN A 200 12.00 5.17 -9.64
CA GLN A 200 13.23 4.46 -9.99
C GLN A 200 13.91 3.73 -8.82
N ASN A 201 13.67 4.15 -7.59
CA ASN A 201 14.27 3.57 -6.39
C ASN A 201 13.29 2.74 -5.55
N GLY A 202 12.13 2.40 -6.11
CA GLY A 202 11.07 1.65 -5.44
C GLY A 202 10.12 2.50 -4.60
N TYR A 203 10.41 3.81 -4.48
CA TYR A 203 9.52 4.84 -3.94
C TYR A 203 9.64 6.09 -4.79
N PHE A 204 8.65 6.98 -4.71
CA PHE A 204 8.71 8.23 -5.44
C PHE A 204 9.81 9.15 -4.90
N ASP A 205 10.68 9.57 -5.80
CA ASP A 205 11.70 10.60 -5.60
C ASP A 205 11.39 11.80 -6.49
N ILE A 206 11.93 12.98 -6.17
CA ILE A 206 11.93 14.14 -7.07
C ILE A 206 13.29 14.23 -7.73
N HIS A 207 13.30 14.12 -9.05
CA HIS A 207 14.48 14.34 -9.89
C HIS A 207 14.38 15.63 -10.67
N ILE A 208 15.53 16.18 -11.03
CA ILE A 208 15.65 17.31 -11.98
C ILE A 208 16.45 16.83 -13.16
N LEU A 209 15.89 17.03 -14.35
CA LEU A 209 16.51 16.72 -15.63
C LEU A 209 16.77 18.00 -16.40
N ASP A 210 17.71 17.96 -17.33
CA ASP A 210 17.83 18.89 -18.43
C ASP A 210 16.65 18.72 -19.37
N ALA A 211 15.93 19.78 -19.64
CA ALA A 211 14.64 19.72 -20.34
C ALA A 211 14.79 19.38 -21.85
N MET A 212 15.95 19.65 -22.44
CA MET A 212 16.23 19.34 -23.84
C MET A 212 16.70 17.89 -24.04
N THR A 213 17.58 17.41 -23.15
CA THR A 213 18.28 16.12 -23.34
C THR A 213 17.71 14.98 -22.49
N GLY A 214 16.82 15.28 -21.53
CA GLY A 214 16.34 14.32 -20.56
C GLY A 214 17.43 13.82 -19.57
N LYS A 215 18.65 14.36 -19.62
CA LYS A 215 19.74 13.93 -18.76
C LYS A 215 19.52 14.40 -17.33
N ARG A 216 19.61 13.47 -16.39
CA ARG A 216 19.44 13.79 -14.97
C ARG A 216 20.55 14.71 -14.47
N ILE A 217 20.19 15.91 -14.05
CA ILE A 217 21.07 16.88 -13.40
C ILE A 217 21.29 16.49 -11.94
N LYS A 218 20.20 16.23 -11.21
CA LYS A 218 20.28 15.81 -9.80
C LYS A 218 19.05 15.07 -9.31
N LYS A 219 19.21 14.35 -8.21
CA LYS A 219 18.13 13.91 -7.34
C LYS A 219 17.92 15.00 -6.29
N LEU A 220 16.74 15.62 -6.29
CA LEU A 220 16.40 16.70 -5.38
C LEU A 220 16.01 16.12 -4.03
N ILE A 221 14.97 15.28 -3.99
CA ILE A 221 14.40 14.65 -2.79
C ILE A 221 14.36 13.14 -2.95
N LYS A 222 14.58 12.45 -1.84
CA LYS A 222 14.29 11.03 -1.66
C LYS A 222 13.04 10.90 -0.79
N GLY A 223 11.93 10.47 -1.38
CA GLY A 223 10.70 10.22 -0.64
C GLY A 223 10.78 8.98 0.24
N ASN A 224 9.88 8.88 1.21
CA ASN A 224 9.77 7.75 2.16
C ASN A 224 11.06 7.44 2.96
N ARG A 225 11.89 8.47 3.25
CA ARG A 225 13.17 8.30 3.94
C ARG A 225 13.37 9.17 5.16
N SER A 226 12.58 10.22 5.29
CA SER A 226 12.66 11.17 6.39
C SER A 226 11.27 11.56 6.86
N VAL A 227 11.21 12.11 8.04
CA VAL A 227 9.97 12.67 8.63
C VAL A 227 9.38 13.77 7.77
N ASP A 228 10.21 14.57 7.09
CA ASP A 228 9.76 15.68 6.25
C ASP A 228 9.15 15.22 4.92
N PHE A 229 9.52 14.01 4.47
CA PHE A 229 9.03 13.44 3.21
C PHE A 229 8.62 11.98 3.44
N GLU A 230 7.65 11.77 4.34
CA GLU A 230 7.10 10.44 4.62
C GLU A 230 6.36 9.89 3.41
N GLU A 231 5.69 10.77 2.66
CA GLU A 231 5.02 10.45 1.41
C GLU A 231 4.98 11.67 0.49
N LEU A 232 5.33 11.46 -0.79
CA LEU A 232 5.07 12.43 -1.84
C LEU A 232 3.70 12.12 -2.45
N LYS A 233 2.85 13.14 -2.63
CA LYS A 233 1.49 13.00 -3.14
C LYS A 233 1.50 12.71 -4.64
N TRP A 234 1.66 11.46 -5.02
CA TRP A 234 1.82 11.06 -6.42
C TRP A 234 0.51 10.83 -7.17
N LEU A 235 -0.60 10.59 -6.48
CA LEU A 235 -1.93 10.42 -7.08
C LEU A 235 -2.54 11.75 -7.52
N GLN A 236 -2.33 12.81 -6.74
CA GLN A 236 -2.68 14.18 -7.08
C GLN A 236 -1.41 15.06 -7.02
N PRO A 237 -0.47 14.84 -7.95
CA PRO A 237 0.83 15.48 -7.89
C PRO A 237 0.74 16.95 -8.21
N GLY A 238 1.61 17.72 -7.59
CA GLY A 238 1.84 19.12 -7.93
C GLY A 238 3.28 19.47 -7.60
N LEU A 239 4.08 19.66 -8.64
CA LEU A 239 5.41 20.25 -8.55
C LEU A 239 5.35 21.59 -9.26
N SER A 240 5.84 22.64 -8.66
CA SER A 240 5.87 23.94 -9.30
C SER A 240 7.15 24.71 -8.95
N TRP A 241 7.75 25.33 -9.96
CA TRP A 241 8.93 26.16 -9.80
C TRP A 241 8.58 27.57 -9.34
N SER A 242 9.46 28.18 -8.53
CA SER A 242 9.42 29.61 -8.30
C SER A 242 9.79 30.39 -9.57
N PRO A 243 9.25 31.59 -9.79
CA PRO A 243 9.50 32.38 -11.01
C PRO A 243 10.98 32.70 -11.26
N ASP A 244 11.81 32.65 -10.22
CA ASP A 244 13.26 32.91 -10.28
C ASP A 244 14.11 31.65 -10.58
N ASN A 245 13.50 30.51 -10.92
CA ASN A 245 14.14 29.21 -11.18
C ASN A 245 14.97 28.62 -10.02
N LYS A 246 14.81 29.11 -8.78
CA LYS A 246 15.65 28.67 -7.65
C LYS A 246 15.01 27.67 -6.73
N LYS A 247 13.68 27.66 -6.65
CA LYS A 247 12.95 26.84 -5.68
C LYS A 247 11.86 26.03 -6.36
N ILE A 248 11.47 24.95 -5.69
CA ILE A 248 10.32 24.10 -6.08
C ILE A 248 9.41 23.98 -4.87
N VAL A 249 8.10 24.12 -5.07
CA VAL A 249 7.08 23.76 -4.11
C VAL A 249 6.53 22.37 -4.39
N VAL A 250 6.25 21.62 -3.33
CA VAL A 250 5.60 20.30 -3.39
C VAL A 250 4.78 20.06 -2.14
N ALA A 251 3.62 19.43 -2.30
CA ALA A 251 2.85 18.89 -1.19
C ALA A 251 3.39 17.52 -0.77
N ALA A 252 3.56 17.29 0.52
CA ALA A 252 4.04 16.03 1.06
C ALA A 252 3.48 15.77 2.47
N LYS A 253 3.41 14.49 2.86
CA LYS A 253 3.15 14.11 4.23
C LYS A 253 4.42 14.25 5.06
N ALA A 254 4.32 15.01 6.16
CA ALA A 254 5.42 15.24 7.09
C ALA A 254 4.97 15.04 8.55
N GLY A 255 5.18 13.84 9.07
CA GLY A 255 4.75 13.49 10.43
C GLY A 255 3.22 13.36 10.54
N LYS A 256 2.60 14.20 11.33
CA LYS A 256 1.16 14.10 11.64
C LYS A 256 0.23 14.73 10.59
N SER A 257 0.74 15.58 9.71
CA SER A 257 -0.06 16.36 8.75
C SER A 257 0.57 16.37 7.36
N ASP A 258 -0.21 16.73 6.37
CA ASP A 258 0.29 17.16 5.08
C ASP A 258 0.78 18.60 5.16
N VAL A 259 1.78 18.91 4.37
CA VAL A 259 2.44 20.22 4.40
C VAL A 259 2.87 20.66 3.00
N LEU A 260 3.09 21.95 2.83
CA LEU A 260 3.80 22.48 1.66
C LEU A 260 5.30 22.58 1.98
N HIS A 261 6.13 21.99 1.13
CA HIS A 261 7.57 22.15 1.18
C HIS A 261 8.04 23.08 0.07
N VAL A 262 8.80 24.10 0.43
CA VAL A 262 9.54 24.97 -0.49
C VAL A 262 11.02 24.59 -0.43
N ILE A 263 11.55 24.06 -1.51
CA ILE A 263 12.85 23.41 -1.59
C ILE A 263 13.77 24.24 -2.47
N ASP A 264 14.91 24.69 -1.94
CA ASP A 264 15.96 25.33 -2.74
C ASP A 264 16.69 24.28 -3.58
N VAL A 265 16.63 24.46 -4.90
CA VAL A 265 17.17 23.48 -5.86
C VAL A 265 18.67 23.32 -5.77
N LYS A 266 19.43 24.37 -5.47
CA LYS A 266 20.89 24.33 -5.36
C LYS A 266 21.35 23.64 -4.09
N THR A 267 20.84 24.06 -2.95
CA THR A 267 21.26 23.62 -1.62
C THR A 267 20.52 22.40 -1.09
N LYS A 268 19.35 22.09 -1.65
CA LYS A 268 18.38 21.08 -1.19
C LYS A 268 17.79 21.36 0.20
N LYS A 269 17.98 22.57 0.72
CA LYS A 269 17.32 22.96 1.97
C LYS A 269 15.83 23.16 1.68
N SER A 270 14.96 22.65 2.57
CA SER A 270 13.53 22.85 2.49
C SER A 270 13.03 23.67 3.67
N LYS A 271 12.07 24.54 3.41
CA LYS A 271 11.22 25.18 4.42
C LYS A 271 9.85 24.51 4.36
N LYS A 272 9.35 24.10 5.52
CA LYS A 272 8.08 23.42 5.70
C LYS A 272 7.05 24.42 6.19
N TYR A 273 5.86 24.40 5.58
CA TYR A 273 4.71 25.17 6.00
C TYR A 273 3.59 24.21 6.41
N GLU A 274 3.28 24.20 7.71
CA GLU A 274 2.23 23.35 8.29
C GLU A 274 0.88 24.02 8.10
N LEU A 275 -0.11 23.24 7.68
CA LEU A 275 -1.49 23.69 7.44
C LEU A 275 -2.43 22.86 8.32
N GLU A 276 -3.50 23.49 8.81
CA GLU A 276 -4.54 22.83 9.60
C GLU A 276 -5.60 22.23 8.67
N LEU A 277 -5.16 21.28 7.79
CA LEU A 277 -5.99 20.60 6.81
C LEU A 277 -5.77 19.08 6.90
N ASP A 278 -6.78 18.31 6.49
CA ASP A 278 -6.73 16.85 6.47
C ASP A 278 -5.84 16.34 5.32
N GLY A 279 -5.82 17.07 4.19
CA GLY A 279 -4.98 16.77 3.04
C GLY A 279 -4.51 18.03 2.31
N VAL A 280 -3.34 17.95 1.66
CA VAL A 280 -2.76 19.03 0.83
C VAL A 280 -2.22 18.41 -0.45
N PHE A 281 -2.64 18.95 -1.62
CA PHE A 281 -2.33 18.40 -2.93
C PHE A 281 -2.07 19.51 -3.95
N SER A 282 -1.53 19.14 -5.13
CA SER A 282 -1.51 19.92 -6.37
C SER A 282 -1.04 21.37 -6.22
N ALA A 283 0.12 21.59 -5.60
CA ALA A 283 0.66 22.93 -5.39
C ALA A 283 1.14 23.59 -6.68
N ALA A 284 0.79 24.85 -6.88
CA ALA A 284 1.17 25.68 -8.02
C ALA A 284 1.67 27.05 -7.56
N TRP A 285 2.89 27.43 -7.95
CA TRP A 285 3.48 28.71 -7.60
C TRP A 285 2.94 29.85 -8.47
N SER A 286 2.58 30.96 -7.88
CA SER A 286 2.11 32.14 -8.62
C SER A 286 3.25 32.82 -9.41
N PRO A 287 2.97 33.50 -10.52
CA PRO A 287 3.98 34.20 -11.31
C PRO A 287 4.62 35.40 -10.61
N ASN A 288 3.95 35.96 -9.58
CA ASN A 288 4.50 37.05 -8.76
C ASN A 288 5.52 36.54 -7.70
N GLY A 289 5.54 35.23 -7.42
CA GLY A 289 6.49 34.58 -6.48
C GLY A 289 6.10 34.60 -5.03
N ASN A 290 4.99 35.24 -4.64
CA ASN A 290 4.57 35.41 -3.25
C ASN A 290 3.50 34.41 -2.81
N ASP A 291 2.73 33.89 -3.75
CA ASP A 291 1.58 33.05 -3.47
C ASP A 291 1.77 31.62 -4.00
N ILE A 292 1.18 30.66 -3.33
CA ILE A 292 1.10 29.25 -3.77
C ILE A 292 -0.36 28.84 -3.75
N ALA A 293 -0.95 28.53 -4.91
CA ALA A 293 -2.25 27.87 -4.98
C ALA A 293 -2.07 26.38 -4.72
N PHE A 294 -3.03 25.77 -4.04
CA PHE A 294 -3.02 24.35 -3.76
C PHE A 294 -4.43 23.83 -3.48
N VAL A 295 -4.61 22.51 -3.56
CA VAL A 295 -5.84 21.86 -3.13
C VAL A 295 -5.71 21.52 -1.65
N GLY A 296 -6.67 22.00 -0.85
CA GLY A 296 -6.79 21.70 0.56
C GLY A 296 -8.04 20.88 0.83
N GLN A 297 -7.88 19.75 1.51
CA GLN A 297 -9.00 18.93 1.97
C GLN A 297 -9.33 19.28 3.43
N SER A 298 -10.61 19.51 3.68
CA SER A 298 -11.16 19.69 5.03
C SER A 298 -12.50 18.96 5.15
N GLY A 299 -12.54 17.92 5.97
CA GLY A 299 -13.72 17.09 6.12
C GLY A 299 -14.11 16.38 4.81
N SER A 300 -15.27 16.71 4.26
CA SER A 300 -15.84 16.11 3.05
C SER A 300 -15.63 16.92 1.77
N SER A 301 -14.95 18.05 1.81
CA SER A 301 -14.70 18.92 0.65
C SER A 301 -13.20 19.00 0.30
N SER A 302 -12.90 19.22 -0.97
CA SER A 302 -11.58 19.60 -1.46
C SER A 302 -11.68 20.88 -2.27
N ASP A 303 -11.04 21.92 -1.79
CA ASP A 303 -11.17 23.28 -2.27
C ASP A 303 -9.83 23.87 -2.68
N ILE A 304 -9.87 24.94 -3.48
CA ILE A 304 -8.69 25.71 -3.84
C ILE A 304 -8.35 26.69 -2.71
N TYR A 305 -7.10 26.66 -2.30
CA TYR A 305 -6.52 27.57 -1.32
C TYR A 305 -5.36 28.34 -1.94
N ILE A 306 -5.08 29.53 -1.38
CA ILE A 306 -3.86 30.29 -1.65
C ILE A 306 -3.09 30.45 -0.35
N TYR A 307 -1.82 30.10 -0.35
CA TYR A 307 -0.87 30.34 0.73
C TYR A 307 0.00 31.55 0.40
N ASP A 308 -0.08 32.61 1.21
CA ASP A 308 0.79 33.77 1.17
C ASP A 308 2.09 33.45 1.92
N ILE A 309 3.22 33.44 1.20
CA ILE A 309 4.53 33.04 1.74
C ILE A 309 5.07 34.07 2.73
N GLU A 310 4.78 35.37 2.54
CA GLU A 310 5.25 36.45 3.41
C GLU A 310 4.46 36.51 4.70
N LYS A 311 3.13 36.35 4.63
CA LYS A 311 2.25 36.36 5.81
C LYS A 311 2.19 35.00 6.50
N GLU A 312 2.71 33.96 5.90
CA GLU A 312 2.62 32.57 6.38
C GLU A 312 1.17 32.15 6.72
N ALA A 313 0.23 32.50 5.84
CA ALA A 313 -1.19 32.25 6.04
C ALA A 313 -1.86 31.71 4.76
N ALA A 314 -2.76 30.74 4.96
CA ALA A 314 -3.60 30.21 3.89
C ALA A 314 -4.98 30.88 3.92
N ARG A 315 -5.55 31.12 2.73
CA ARG A 315 -6.95 31.53 2.56
C ARG A 315 -7.66 30.61 1.59
N LYS A 316 -8.89 30.23 1.90
CA LYS A 316 -9.76 29.45 1.06
C LYS A 316 -10.29 30.33 -0.08
N ILE A 317 -10.33 29.81 -1.30
CA ILE A 317 -10.77 30.54 -2.50
C ILE A 317 -12.10 30.00 -3.00
N THR A 318 -12.25 28.66 -3.09
CA THR A 318 -13.54 27.99 -3.26
C THR A 318 -13.98 27.48 -1.93
N ASP A 319 -15.29 27.48 -1.64
CA ASP A 319 -15.87 27.01 -0.37
C ASP A 319 -17.22 26.38 -0.66
N ASP A 320 -17.20 25.15 -1.12
CA ASP A 320 -18.40 24.43 -1.52
C ASP A 320 -18.24 22.91 -1.32
N VAL A 321 -19.16 22.12 -1.87
CA VAL A 321 -19.22 20.65 -1.68
C VAL A 321 -18.53 19.88 -2.79
N PHE A 322 -18.07 20.55 -3.83
CA PHE A 322 -17.50 19.92 -5.01
C PHE A 322 -16.03 19.56 -4.83
N SER A 323 -15.53 18.72 -5.73
CA SER A 323 -14.14 18.24 -5.71
C SER A 323 -13.29 19.08 -6.65
N ASP A 324 -12.58 20.06 -6.15
CA ASP A 324 -11.66 20.90 -6.92
C ASP A 324 -10.27 20.28 -6.98
N SER A 325 -9.58 20.43 -8.14
CA SER A 325 -8.25 19.86 -8.35
C SER A 325 -7.43 20.62 -9.39
N TYR A 326 -6.12 20.40 -9.41
CA TYR A 326 -5.14 20.88 -10.38
C TYR A 326 -5.17 22.39 -10.64
N PRO A 327 -5.06 23.26 -9.62
CA PRO A 327 -5.02 24.71 -9.82
C PRO A 327 -3.78 25.14 -10.59
N THR A 328 -3.96 26.08 -11.52
CA THR A 328 -2.86 26.70 -12.29
C THR A 328 -3.12 28.19 -12.50
N TRP A 329 -2.07 29.00 -12.36
CA TRP A 329 -2.15 30.45 -12.49
C TRP A 329 -2.06 30.91 -13.94
N ASN A 330 -2.80 31.96 -14.29
CA ASN A 330 -2.52 32.71 -15.50
C ASN A 330 -1.23 33.56 -15.38
N SER A 331 -0.72 34.10 -16.48
CA SER A 331 0.54 34.83 -16.48
C SER A 331 0.51 36.12 -15.68
N GLU A 332 -0.67 36.73 -15.46
CA GLU A 332 -0.87 37.94 -14.67
C GLU A 332 -0.97 37.66 -13.16
N GLY A 333 -1.26 36.44 -12.78
CA GLY A 333 -1.43 36.06 -11.38
C GLY A 333 -2.72 36.54 -10.75
N ASN A 334 -3.75 36.84 -11.53
CA ASN A 334 -5.06 37.31 -11.08
C ASN A 334 -6.18 36.28 -11.26
N GLN A 335 -5.92 35.18 -12.01
CA GLN A 335 -6.85 34.08 -12.20
C GLN A 335 -6.19 32.72 -11.99
N ILE A 336 -7.00 31.76 -11.52
CA ILE A 336 -6.63 30.36 -11.40
C ILE A 336 -7.58 29.55 -12.27
N ALA A 337 -7.05 28.70 -13.15
CA ALA A 337 -7.81 27.64 -13.78
C ALA A 337 -7.69 26.37 -12.94
N PHE A 338 -8.78 25.62 -12.84
CA PHE A 338 -8.85 24.39 -12.04
C PHE A 338 -9.88 23.43 -12.64
N VAL A 339 -9.86 22.19 -12.19
CA VAL A 339 -10.79 21.15 -12.57
C VAL A 339 -11.80 20.94 -11.43
N SER A 340 -13.07 20.79 -11.77
CA SER A 340 -14.12 20.55 -10.80
C SER A 340 -15.25 19.69 -11.38
N ASP A 341 -15.95 19.00 -10.50
CA ASP A 341 -17.16 18.24 -10.81
C ASP A 341 -18.46 19.06 -10.59
N ARG A 342 -18.35 20.38 -10.39
CA ARG A 342 -19.48 21.26 -10.03
C ARG A 342 -20.55 21.46 -11.09
N GLY A 343 -20.33 21.07 -12.36
CA GLY A 343 -21.27 21.27 -13.46
C GLY A 343 -21.65 22.75 -13.67
N ASP A 344 -22.93 23.09 -13.65
CA ASP A 344 -23.43 24.47 -13.84
C ASP A 344 -23.43 25.32 -12.54
N TYR A 345 -22.94 24.77 -11.43
CA TYR A 345 -22.91 25.52 -10.15
C TYR A 345 -21.69 26.41 -10.03
N VAL A 346 -21.75 27.55 -10.68
CA VAL A 346 -20.63 28.53 -10.69
C VAL A 346 -20.81 29.65 -9.66
N GLN A 347 -22.03 29.85 -9.16
CA GLN A 347 -22.35 30.89 -8.17
C GLN A 347 -23.49 30.46 -7.24
N GLY A 348 -23.44 30.91 -5.96
CA GLY A 348 -24.46 30.64 -4.95
C GLY A 348 -24.27 29.31 -4.21
N GLU A 349 -25.16 29.07 -3.25
CA GLU A 349 -25.13 27.82 -2.49
C GLU A 349 -25.73 26.67 -3.29
N PHE A 350 -25.09 25.51 -3.24
CA PHE A 350 -25.62 24.29 -3.84
C PHE A 350 -26.86 23.84 -3.07
N GLN A 351 -28.01 23.86 -3.74
CA GLN A 351 -29.33 23.50 -3.16
C GLN A 351 -29.68 22.02 -3.41
N GLY A 352 -28.85 21.28 -4.13
CA GLY A 352 -29.04 19.87 -4.46
C GLY A 352 -28.48 18.91 -3.41
N SER A 353 -28.57 17.64 -3.70
CA SER A 353 -27.93 16.58 -2.94
C SER A 353 -26.75 16.01 -3.71
N MET A 354 -25.59 15.82 -3.08
CA MET A 354 -24.45 15.14 -3.69
C MET A 354 -24.77 13.69 -4.09
N TYR A 355 -25.84 13.14 -3.57
CA TYR A 355 -26.34 11.83 -3.98
C TYR A 355 -26.95 11.83 -5.39
N GLU A 356 -27.53 12.95 -5.82
CA GLU A 356 -28.13 13.13 -7.16
C GLU A 356 -27.18 13.82 -8.14
N HIS A 357 -26.06 14.36 -7.64
CA HIS A 357 -25.10 15.08 -8.44
C HIS A 357 -24.16 14.12 -9.20
N ASP A 358 -23.85 14.43 -10.46
CA ASP A 358 -22.89 13.69 -11.27
C ASP A 358 -21.46 14.17 -11.01
N TYR A 359 -20.85 13.65 -9.96
CA TYR A 359 -19.46 13.92 -9.61
C TYR A 359 -18.42 13.15 -10.45
N SER A 360 -18.86 12.35 -11.44
CA SER A 360 -18.00 11.64 -12.37
C SER A 360 -17.59 12.46 -13.58
N GLN A 361 -18.37 13.52 -13.87
CA GLN A 361 -18.08 14.47 -14.94
C GLN A 361 -17.24 15.61 -14.41
N THR A 362 -16.09 15.86 -15.05
CA THR A 362 -15.17 16.94 -14.68
C THR A 362 -14.94 17.90 -15.84
N ASP A 363 -15.02 19.20 -15.55
CA ASP A 363 -14.80 20.30 -16.49
C ASP A 363 -13.71 21.27 -15.97
N ILE A 364 -13.29 22.17 -16.85
CA ILE A 364 -12.35 23.25 -16.53
C ILE A 364 -13.12 24.50 -16.14
N TYR A 365 -12.70 25.11 -15.04
CA TYR A 365 -13.21 26.38 -14.53
C TYR A 365 -12.07 27.37 -14.35
N THR A 366 -12.42 28.65 -14.33
CA THR A 366 -11.53 29.73 -13.90
C THR A 366 -12.15 30.50 -12.75
N ILE A 367 -11.33 30.94 -11.80
CA ILE A 367 -11.73 31.82 -10.71
C ILE A 367 -10.83 33.05 -10.68
N ASN A 368 -11.44 34.21 -10.62
CA ASN A 368 -10.73 35.46 -10.37
C ASN A 368 -10.48 35.59 -8.86
N ILE A 369 -9.23 35.78 -8.47
CA ILE A 369 -8.82 35.79 -7.06
C ILE A 369 -9.23 37.03 -6.26
N LEU A 370 -9.66 38.10 -6.94
CA LEU A 370 -10.03 39.37 -6.33
C LEU A 370 -11.52 39.43 -5.96
N ASP A 371 -12.37 38.97 -6.86
CA ASP A 371 -13.85 39.03 -6.70
C ASP A 371 -14.49 37.66 -6.47
N GLY A 372 -13.73 36.56 -6.62
CA GLY A 372 -14.21 35.19 -6.41
C GLY A 372 -15.18 34.68 -7.50
N ILE A 373 -15.27 35.36 -8.64
CA ILE A 373 -16.17 34.96 -9.73
C ILE A 373 -15.60 33.71 -10.42
N ILE A 374 -16.42 32.63 -10.43
CA ILE A 374 -16.13 31.37 -11.12
C ILE A 374 -16.81 31.39 -12.49
N ASN A 375 -16.05 31.02 -13.52
CA ASN A 375 -16.56 30.84 -14.87
C ASN A 375 -16.29 29.41 -15.33
N ARG A 376 -17.27 28.72 -15.93
CA ARG A 376 -17.11 27.44 -16.58
C ARG A 376 -16.47 27.68 -17.95
N VAL A 377 -15.29 27.09 -18.19
CA VAL A 377 -14.54 27.22 -19.45
C VAL A 377 -14.97 26.15 -20.44
N THR A 378 -15.12 24.92 -19.97
CA THR A 378 -15.56 23.78 -20.79
C THR A 378 -16.93 23.28 -20.32
N ASN A 379 -17.73 22.76 -21.26
CA ASN A 379 -19.01 22.13 -21.00
C ASN A 379 -19.20 21.04 -22.04
N THR A 380 -18.67 19.85 -21.73
CA THR A 380 -18.60 18.72 -22.66
C THR A 380 -19.17 17.45 -22.03
N GLU A 381 -19.31 16.38 -22.81
CA GLU A 381 -19.75 15.08 -22.35
C GLU A 381 -18.56 14.17 -21.93
N TYR A 382 -17.34 14.66 -22.03
CA TYR A 382 -16.11 13.95 -21.70
C TYR A 382 -15.33 14.69 -20.61
N ASN A 383 -14.43 13.98 -19.93
CA ASN A 383 -13.69 14.55 -18.81
C ASN A 383 -12.49 15.36 -19.28
N GLU A 384 -12.34 16.53 -18.70
CA GLU A 384 -11.14 17.35 -18.83
C GLU A 384 -10.31 17.34 -17.56
N SER A 385 -9.00 17.56 -17.74
CA SER A 385 -8.04 17.55 -16.62
C SER A 385 -6.77 18.33 -16.95
N HIS A 386 -6.02 18.67 -15.90
CA HIS A 386 -4.68 19.26 -15.98
C HIS A 386 -4.59 20.50 -16.87
N PRO A 387 -5.32 21.59 -16.55
CA PRO A 387 -5.24 22.85 -17.29
C PRO A 387 -3.85 23.49 -17.14
N VAL A 388 -3.37 24.14 -18.23
CA VAL A 388 -2.13 24.92 -18.25
C VAL A 388 -2.36 26.16 -19.12
N TRP A 389 -2.11 27.34 -18.57
CA TRP A 389 -2.21 28.60 -19.29
C TRP A 389 -1.05 28.80 -20.27
N ALA A 390 -1.34 29.27 -21.46
CA ALA A 390 -0.33 29.90 -22.27
C ALA A 390 0.06 31.26 -21.68
N ASN A 391 1.33 31.63 -21.79
CA ASN A 391 1.86 32.84 -21.16
C ASN A 391 1.83 34.04 -22.09
N THR A 392 1.88 33.80 -23.39
CA THR A 392 1.98 34.85 -24.46
C THR A 392 0.68 35.09 -25.20
N GLN A 393 -0.32 34.22 -25.04
CA GLN A 393 -1.63 34.28 -25.68
C GLN A 393 -2.73 33.91 -24.71
N GLU A 394 -3.94 34.44 -24.90
CA GLU A 394 -5.12 34.07 -24.12
C GLU A 394 -5.65 32.70 -24.53
N LYS A 395 -4.90 31.66 -24.24
CA LYS A 395 -5.21 30.26 -24.52
C LYS A 395 -4.97 29.37 -23.32
N LEU A 396 -5.75 28.31 -23.23
CA LEU A 396 -5.61 27.27 -22.22
C LEU A 396 -5.35 25.94 -22.90
N PHE A 397 -4.32 25.23 -22.48
CA PHE A 397 -4.10 23.83 -22.79
C PHE A 397 -4.65 22.95 -21.67
N TYR A 398 -5.18 21.81 -22.01
CA TYR A 398 -5.62 20.80 -21.04
C TYR A 398 -5.66 19.42 -21.68
N THR A 399 -5.86 18.38 -20.89
CA THR A 399 -6.04 17.01 -21.37
C THR A 399 -7.51 16.61 -21.27
N ALA A 400 -8.00 15.86 -22.27
CA ALA A 400 -9.37 15.36 -22.28
C ALA A 400 -9.44 13.94 -22.84
N ASP A 401 -10.39 13.14 -22.36
CA ASP A 401 -10.61 11.76 -22.78
C ASP A 401 -11.56 11.61 -23.97
N TYR A 402 -11.65 12.67 -24.77
CA TYR A 402 -12.48 12.75 -25.96
C TYR A 402 -12.30 11.54 -26.87
N ASN A 403 -13.42 10.93 -27.27
CA ASN A 403 -13.46 9.74 -28.09
C ASN A 403 -12.66 8.53 -27.53
N GLY A 404 -12.50 8.48 -26.21
CA GLY A 404 -11.90 7.36 -25.47
C GLY A 404 -10.37 7.39 -25.40
N VAL A 405 -9.73 8.51 -25.73
CA VAL A 405 -8.27 8.67 -25.65
C VAL A 405 -7.91 10.02 -25.04
N TRP A 406 -7.08 10.00 -24.03
CA TRP A 406 -6.54 11.21 -23.41
C TRP A 406 -5.59 11.92 -24.39
N ASN A 407 -6.04 13.06 -24.88
CA ASN A 407 -5.30 13.92 -25.83
C ASN A 407 -5.12 15.32 -25.25
N LEU A 408 -4.18 16.08 -25.83
CA LEU A 408 -3.98 17.49 -25.52
C LEU A 408 -4.95 18.33 -26.35
N PHE A 409 -5.65 19.22 -25.66
CA PHE A 409 -6.59 20.17 -26.23
C PHE A 409 -6.06 21.60 -26.09
N MET A 410 -6.52 22.46 -26.94
CA MET A 410 -6.33 23.91 -26.90
C MET A 410 -7.68 24.61 -26.92
N HIS A 411 -7.89 25.53 -25.99
CA HIS A 411 -9.07 26.39 -25.90
C HIS A 411 -8.61 27.85 -25.99
N PRO A 412 -8.92 28.57 -27.09
CA PRO A 412 -8.76 30.01 -27.11
C PRO A 412 -9.78 30.65 -26.18
N LEU A 413 -9.38 31.52 -25.27
CA LEU A 413 -10.28 32.16 -24.31
C LEU A 413 -11.00 33.39 -24.84
N VAL A 414 -10.41 34.06 -25.85
CA VAL A 414 -11.03 35.17 -26.56
C VAL A 414 -10.75 35.02 -28.04
N ASN A 415 -11.79 35.10 -28.84
CA ASN A 415 -11.65 35.19 -30.30
C ASN A 415 -12.52 36.32 -30.78
N TYR A 416 -11.92 37.27 -31.51
CA TYR A 416 -12.65 38.33 -32.18
C TYR A 416 -12.65 38.01 -33.66
N ASN A 417 -13.82 38.07 -34.31
CA ASN A 417 -13.90 38.04 -35.74
C ASN A 417 -13.13 39.26 -36.29
N SER A 418 -12.06 39.01 -37.03
CA SER A 418 -11.18 40.06 -37.56
C SER A 418 -11.88 41.01 -38.54
N GLU A 419 -13.05 40.66 -39.08
CA GLU A 419 -13.82 41.46 -40.00
C GLU A 419 -14.96 42.23 -39.31
N THR A 420 -15.59 41.65 -38.29
CA THR A 420 -16.76 42.27 -37.63
C THR A 420 -16.43 42.86 -36.27
N GLY A 421 -15.33 42.46 -35.63
CA GLY A 421 -14.99 42.83 -34.24
C GLY A 421 -15.90 42.21 -33.20
N GLU A 422 -16.78 41.27 -33.59
CA GLU A 422 -17.69 40.56 -32.68
C GLU A 422 -16.99 39.33 -32.06
N GLU A 423 -17.33 39.01 -30.85
CA GLU A 423 -16.89 37.76 -30.19
C GLU A 423 -17.50 36.56 -30.91
N GLU A 424 -16.66 35.68 -31.43
CA GLU A 424 -17.08 34.39 -31.98
C GLU A 424 -17.16 33.34 -30.85
N THR A 425 -18.15 32.43 -30.94
CA THR A 425 -18.25 31.28 -30.08
C THR A 425 -17.04 30.38 -30.28
N ILE A 426 -16.22 30.27 -29.27
CA ILE A 426 -14.95 29.59 -29.31
C ILE A 426 -15.18 28.10 -29.09
N GLN A 427 -14.71 27.28 -30.02
CA GLN A 427 -14.69 25.83 -29.85
C GLN A 427 -13.28 25.37 -29.49
N GLN A 428 -13.16 24.65 -28.40
CA GLN A 428 -11.97 23.89 -28.07
C GLN A 428 -11.72 22.80 -29.12
N TYR A 429 -10.46 22.44 -29.31
CA TYR A 429 -10.10 21.39 -30.26
C TYR A 429 -8.87 20.62 -29.83
N PRO A 430 -8.80 19.32 -30.17
CA PRO A 430 -7.61 18.50 -29.92
C PRO A 430 -6.48 18.95 -30.88
N ILE A 431 -5.28 19.04 -30.30
CA ILE A 431 -4.04 19.33 -31.07
C ILE A 431 -3.16 18.10 -31.19
N THR A 432 -3.54 17.02 -30.54
CA THR A 432 -2.89 15.70 -30.65
C THR A 432 -3.92 14.63 -30.97
N ASN A 433 -3.46 13.53 -31.57
CA ASN A 433 -4.25 12.32 -31.78
C ASN A 433 -3.38 11.09 -31.48
N VAL A 434 -3.13 10.86 -30.18
CA VAL A 434 -2.18 9.83 -29.74
C VAL A 434 -2.81 8.45 -29.70
N LEU A 435 -1.97 7.43 -29.93
CA LEU A 435 -2.41 6.03 -29.92
C LEU A 435 -2.78 5.55 -28.52
N THR A 436 -2.06 5.98 -27.48
CA THR A 436 -2.26 5.50 -26.10
C THR A 436 -2.92 6.55 -25.22
N GLY A 437 -2.17 7.53 -24.73
CA GLY A 437 -2.68 8.64 -23.94
C GLY A 437 -1.58 9.48 -23.32
N LEU A 438 -1.92 10.72 -23.01
CA LEU A 438 -1.03 11.68 -22.35
C LEU A 438 -1.76 12.46 -21.26
N GLN A 439 -1.00 12.94 -20.27
CA GLN A 439 -1.53 13.69 -19.12
C GLN A 439 -0.47 14.66 -18.58
N GLN A 440 -0.89 15.58 -17.70
CA GLN A 440 -0.01 16.46 -16.92
C GLN A 440 0.91 17.33 -17.79
N PRO A 441 0.37 18.14 -18.69
CA PRO A 441 1.18 19.07 -19.47
C PRO A 441 1.77 20.15 -18.56
N THR A 442 2.96 20.65 -18.93
CA THR A 442 3.60 21.82 -18.36
C THR A 442 4.25 22.62 -19.49
N LEU A 443 4.23 23.93 -19.41
CA LEU A 443 4.62 24.83 -20.49
C LEU A 443 5.76 25.76 -20.08
N SER A 444 6.72 26.03 -20.96
CA SER A 444 7.74 27.07 -20.75
C SER A 444 7.12 28.45 -20.77
N ARG A 445 7.76 29.44 -20.15
CA ARG A 445 7.26 30.81 -20.09
C ARG A 445 7.18 31.53 -21.45
N ASP A 446 7.95 31.07 -22.41
CA ASP A 446 7.94 31.56 -23.79
C ASP A 446 6.96 30.80 -24.72
N ASP A 447 6.22 29.83 -24.17
CA ASP A 447 5.28 28.93 -24.83
C ASP A 447 5.88 28.06 -25.96
N ASN A 448 7.22 27.98 -26.03
CA ASN A 448 7.89 27.24 -27.11
C ASN A 448 8.04 25.75 -26.82
N THR A 449 8.03 25.36 -25.54
CA THR A 449 8.21 23.95 -25.12
C THR A 449 7.09 23.54 -24.19
N LEU A 450 6.42 22.44 -24.54
CA LEU A 450 5.44 21.77 -23.68
C LEU A 450 5.98 20.38 -23.35
N ILE A 451 6.02 20.04 -22.07
CA ILE A 451 6.40 18.70 -21.59
C ILE A 451 5.17 18.04 -20.94
N PHE A 452 4.97 16.77 -21.22
CA PHE A 452 3.85 15.99 -20.67
C PHE A 452 4.27 14.58 -20.29
N ALA A 453 3.47 13.91 -19.47
CA ALA A 453 3.60 12.48 -19.19
C ALA A 453 2.80 11.68 -20.23
N GLY A 454 3.46 10.81 -20.97
CA GLY A 454 2.85 9.93 -21.98
C GLY A 454 2.96 8.46 -21.56
N TYR A 455 1.93 7.68 -21.83
CA TYR A 455 1.88 6.26 -21.55
C TYR A 455 2.25 5.45 -22.78
N SER A 456 3.32 4.65 -22.71
CA SER A 456 3.75 3.79 -23.83
C SER A 456 4.58 2.62 -23.32
N GLY A 457 4.28 1.41 -23.78
CA GLY A 457 5.05 0.20 -23.46
C GLY A 457 4.98 -0.23 -22.01
N ILE A 458 3.81 -0.09 -21.39
CA ILE A 458 3.50 -0.44 -19.99
C ILE A 458 4.28 0.43 -19.00
N GLY A 459 4.22 1.75 -19.18
CA GLY A 459 4.81 2.71 -18.24
C GLY A 459 4.69 4.14 -18.72
N TRP A 460 4.98 5.06 -17.83
CA TRP A 460 4.90 6.50 -18.06
C TRP A 460 6.29 7.10 -18.28
N ASP A 461 6.41 7.90 -19.30
CA ASP A 461 7.62 8.66 -19.61
C ASP A 461 7.29 10.11 -19.91
N LEU A 462 8.28 10.99 -19.74
CA LEU A 462 8.16 12.38 -20.15
C LEU A 462 8.50 12.53 -21.63
N TYR A 463 7.70 13.35 -22.29
CA TYR A 463 7.84 13.72 -23.70
C TYR A 463 7.84 15.23 -23.84
N SER A 464 8.61 15.75 -24.79
CA SER A 464 8.73 17.18 -25.12
C SER A 464 8.11 17.45 -26.46
N LEU A 465 7.27 18.47 -26.54
CA LEU A 465 6.60 18.93 -27.73
C LEU A 465 7.00 20.38 -27.99
N SER A 466 7.52 20.68 -29.19
CA SER A 466 7.97 22.01 -29.58
C SER A 466 6.84 22.81 -30.23
N ASN A 467 6.79 24.11 -29.93
CA ASN A 467 5.86 25.09 -30.53
C ASN A 467 4.38 24.65 -30.46
N PRO A 468 3.83 24.31 -29.29
CA PRO A 468 2.46 23.78 -29.17
C PRO A 468 1.39 24.72 -29.68
N LEU A 469 1.60 26.05 -29.60
CA LEU A 469 0.68 27.07 -30.09
C LEU A 469 0.52 27.09 -31.63
N SER A 470 1.47 26.50 -32.37
CA SER A 470 1.44 26.42 -33.83
C SER A 470 0.75 25.16 -34.35
N LEU A 471 0.34 24.27 -33.48
CA LEU A 471 -0.27 22.99 -33.86
C LEU A 471 -1.71 23.21 -34.35
N ASN A 472 -2.04 22.51 -35.43
CA ASN A 472 -3.38 22.52 -36.00
C ASN A 472 -4.31 21.54 -35.33
N LYS A 473 -5.61 21.81 -35.44
CA LYS A 473 -6.69 20.90 -35.03
C LYS A 473 -6.47 19.51 -35.63
N LYS A 474 -6.55 18.48 -34.80
CA LYS A 474 -6.54 17.07 -35.22
C LYS A 474 -7.95 16.50 -35.28
N ASN A 475 -8.16 15.52 -36.12
CA ASN A 475 -9.37 14.73 -36.12
C ASN A 475 -9.12 13.47 -35.30
N VAL A 476 -9.81 13.33 -34.17
CA VAL A 476 -9.71 12.17 -33.26
C VAL A 476 -10.95 11.30 -33.51
N ALA A 477 -10.76 10.20 -34.21
CA ALA A 477 -11.84 9.24 -34.42
C ALA A 477 -12.21 8.52 -33.09
N PRO A 478 -13.48 8.14 -32.86
CA PRO A 478 -13.86 7.37 -31.66
C PRO A 478 -13.17 6.00 -31.65
N THR A 479 -12.76 5.55 -30.46
CA THR A 479 -12.22 4.19 -30.26
C THR A 479 -13.32 3.14 -30.42
N GLN A 480 -12.92 1.88 -30.64
CA GLN A 480 -13.91 0.79 -30.66
C GLN A 480 -14.68 0.70 -29.34
N PHE A 481 -14.06 1.09 -28.24
CA PHE A 481 -14.72 1.18 -26.94
C PHE A 481 -15.89 2.16 -26.97
N ILE A 482 -15.71 3.36 -27.51
CA ILE A 482 -16.78 4.37 -27.65
C ILE A 482 -17.86 3.90 -28.63
N LEU A 483 -17.46 3.41 -29.80
CA LEU A 483 -18.40 2.90 -30.81
C LEU A 483 -19.27 1.73 -30.29
N ASN A 484 -18.70 0.89 -29.42
CA ASN A 484 -19.42 -0.22 -28.80
C ASN A 484 -20.33 0.25 -27.65
N GLN A 485 -20.11 1.41 -27.07
CA GLN A 485 -21.04 1.97 -26.05
C GLN A 485 -22.37 2.37 -26.67
N ASP A 486 -22.37 2.97 -27.84
CA ASP A 486 -23.58 3.40 -28.55
C ASP A 486 -24.50 2.24 -28.94
N VAL A 487 -23.95 1.02 -29.08
CA VAL A 487 -24.70 -0.19 -29.44
C VAL A 487 -25.36 -0.86 -28.21
N ASN A 488 -24.84 -0.64 -27.00
CA ASN A 488 -25.27 -1.28 -25.76
C ASN A 488 -25.98 -0.31 -24.78
N THR A 489 -26.41 0.86 -25.25
CA THR A 489 -26.90 1.95 -24.40
C THR A 489 -28.18 1.67 -23.62
N GLU A 490 -28.93 0.60 -23.91
CA GLU A 490 -30.13 0.27 -23.12
C GLU A 490 -29.80 -0.39 -21.76
N ASP A 491 -28.63 -1.03 -21.60
CA ASP A 491 -28.30 -1.79 -20.38
C ASP A 491 -27.19 -1.16 -19.50
N ILE A 492 -26.40 -0.22 -20.04
CA ILE A 492 -25.19 0.30 -19.38
C ILE A 492 -25.34 1.77 -18.98
N SER A 493 -26.22 2.53 -19.63
CA SER A 493 -26.50 3.92 -19.26
C SER A 493 -27.07 4.07 -17.84
N ASP A 494 -27.77 3.06 -17.36
CA ASP A 494 -28.30 3.02 -15.98
C ASP A 494 -27.21 2.85 -14.89
N LEU A 495 -26.00 2.46 -15.26
CA LEU A 495 -24.87 2.36 -14.33
C LEU A 495 -23.96 3.60 -14.34
N ARG A 496 -23.99 4.40 -15.41
CA ARG A 496 -23.19 5.62 -15.53
C ARG A 496 -23.97 6.90 -15.22
N ARG A 497 -25.26 6.91 -15.53
CA ARG A 497 -26.14 8.00 -15.10
C ARG A 497 -26.89 7.50 -13.88
N HIS A 498 -26.64 8.06 -12.72
CA HIS A 498 -27.63 8.10 -11.67
C HIS A 498 -28.81 8.94 -12.17
N LYS A 499 -29.58 8.39 -13.12
CA LYS A 499 -30.94 8.85 -13.23
C LYS A 499 -31.62 8.41 -11.96
N SER A 500 -31.89 9.38 -11.11
CA SER A 500 -32.73 9.30 -9.91
C SER A 500 -32.55 7.96 -9.20
N SER A 501 -31.86 7.94 -8.09
CA SER A 501 -31.95 6.81 -7.18
C SER A 501 -33.36 6.35 -7.13
N PRO A 502 -33.59 5.05 -7.28
CA PRO A 502 -34.91 4.52 -6.91
C PRO A 502 -35.08 4.98 -5.47
N ASP A 503 -36.22 5.61 -5.20
CA ASP A 503 -36.66 5.99 -3.87
C ASP A 503 -36.24 4.87 -2.91
N LEU A 504 -35.40 5.12 -1.92
CA LEU A 504 -34.98 4.10 -0.94
C LEU A 504 -36.17 3.44 -0.27
N ALA A 505 -37.34 4.12 -0.30
CA ALA A 505 -38.62 3.60 0.13
C ALA A 505 -39.23 2.56 -0.83
N SER A 506 -38.76 2.44 -2.08
CA SER A 506 -39.28 1.49 -3.07
C SER A 506 -38.45 0.21 -3.19
N TYR A 507 -37.34 0.09 -2.49
CA TYR A 507 -36.64 -1.18 -2.36
C TYR A 507 -37.44 -2.10 -1.43
N GLU A 508 -38.34 -2.93 -2.02
CA GLU A 508 -38.81 -4.10 -1.32
C GLU A 508 -37.60 -4.94 -0.89
N TYR A 509 -37.39 -5.06 0.41
CA TYR A 509 -36.45 -5.96 1.03
C TYR A 509 -36.65 -7.37 0.44
N GLY A 510 -35.79 -7.82 -0.44
CA GLY A 510 -35.82 -9.15 -1.02
C GLY A 510 -35.52 -9.28 -2.51
N SER A 511 -35.45 -8.21 -3.29
CA SER A 511 -35.16 -8.35 -4.72
C SER A 511 -33.63 -8.35 -5.01
N TYR A 512 -32.85 -9.22 -4.36
CA TYR A 512 -31.51 -9.56 -4.80
C TYR A 512 -31.47 -10.25 -6.18
N SER A 513 -32.62 -10.44 -6.84
CA SER A 513 -32.75 -11.16 -8.10
C SER A 513 -31.98 -10.55 -9.25
N ASN A 514 -31.67 -9.25 -9.22
CA ASN A 514 -30.97 -8.55 -10.28
C ASN A 514 -29.46 -8.40 -10.04
N TRP A 515 -28.94 -8.86 -8.91
CA TRP A 515 -27.52 -8.78 -8.58
C TRP A 515 -26.74 -9.96 -9.15
N VAL A 516 -25.48 -9.73 -9.52
CA VAL A 516 -24.59 -10.72 -10.14
C VAL A 516 -24.49 -12.03 -9.34
N PHE A 517 -24.57 -11.96 -8.03
CA PHE A 517 -24.49 -13.10 -7.11
C PHE A 517 -25.85 -13.61 -6.59
N ALA A 518 -26.95 -13.05 -7.04
CA ALA A 518 -28.29 -13.35 -6.52
C ALA A 518 -28.69 -14.83 -6.60
N LYS A 519 -28.40 -15.49 -7.72
CA LYS A 519 -28.70 -16.93 -7.95
C LYS A 519 -27.94 -17.91 -7.01
N GLY A 520 -27.25 -17.46 -6.01
CA GLY A 520 -26.64 -18.31 -4.98
C GLY A 520 -27.29 -18.20 -3.63
N TYR A 521 -28.07 -17.16 -3.46
CA TYR A 521 -28.72 -16.81 -2.20
C TYR A 521 -30.23 -17.15 -2.21
N GLU A 522 -30.81 -17.52 -3.35
CA GLU A 522 -32.24 -17.92 -3.48
C GLU A 522 -32.63 -19.12 -2.59
N ASN A 523 -31.68 -19.94 -2.16
CA ASN A 523 -31.91 -21.08 -1.26
C ASN A 523 -31.46 -20.82 0.19
N TYR A 524 -30.97 -19.63 0.51
CA TYR A 524 -30.85 -19.20 1.90
C TYR A 524 -32.23 -18.73 2.31
N ASN A 525 -33.10 -19.68 2.69
CA ASN A 525 -34.11 -19.40 3.68
C ASN A 525 -33.36 -18.94 4.91
N LEU A 526 -33.12 -17.64 5.04
CA LEU A 526 -32.95 -17.05 6.35
C LEU A 526 -34.15 -17.52 7.13
N PRO A 527 -34.01 -18.19 8.25
CA PRO A 527 -35.14 -18.46 9.11
C PRO A 527 -35.77 -17.12 9.46
N LEU A 528 -36.89 -16.79 8.84
CA LEU A 528 -37.77 -15.68 9.21
C LEU A 528 -38.54 -16.05 10.48
N GLU A 529 -38.01 -16.95 11.30
CA GLU A 529 -38.63 -17.38 12.52
C GLU A 529 -37.78 -17.05 13.73
N ASP A 530 -38.28 -16.12 14.51
CA ASP A 530 -38.05 -15.92 15.95
C ASP A 530 -36.62 -15.65 16.44
N SER A 531 -36.01 -14.59 15.94
CA SER A 531 -35.19 -13.80 16.83
C SER A 531 -35.78 -12.40 16.95
N ASN A 532 -36.14 -12.03 18.14
CA ASN A 532 -36.52 -10.67 18.54
C ASN A 532 -35.36 -9.68 18.48
N ASP A 533 -34.29 -10.03 17.72
CA ASP A 533 -33.13 -9.22 17.38
C ASP A 533 -33.10 -8.95 15.88
N ASN A 534 -34.20 -8.46 15.32
CA ASN A 534 -34.15 -7.74 14.05
C ASN A 534 -33.43 -6.40 14.25
N GLU A 535 -32.11 -6.42 14.36
CA GLU A 535 -31.30 -5.24 14.08
C GLU A 535 -31.47 -4.94 12.59
N VAL A 536 -32.44 -4.12 12.26
CA VAL A 536 -32.53 -3.44 10.99
C VAL A 536 -31.19 -2.77 10.75
N LEU A 537 -30.53 -3.04 9.63
CA LEU A 537 -29.21 -2.51 9.30
C LEU A 537 -29.13 -0.98 9.41
N ILE A 538 -30.24 -0.29 9.24
CA ILE A 538 -30.42 1.13 9.52
C ILE A 538 -31.79 1.30 10.17
N PRO A 539 -31.90 1.43 11.49
CA PRO A 539 -33.17 1.73 12.12
C PRO A 539 -33.75 3.05 11.56
N PRO A 540 -35.07 3.12 11.30
CA PRO A 540 -35.71 4.35 10.83
C PRO A 540 -35.37 5.59 11.67
N ASP A 541 -35.12 5.40 12.98
CA ASP A 541 -34.73 6.46 13.91
C ASP A 541 -33.26 6.89 13.80
N SER A 542 -32.51 6.41 12.81
CA SER A 542 -31.10 6.79 12.62
C SER A 542 -30.90 8.02 11.78
N LEU A 543 -31.96 8.46 11.08
CA LEU A 543 -31.95 9.65 10.25
C LEU A 543 -32.64 10.80 10.98
N LYS A 544 -32.10 11.99 10.86
CA LYS A 544 -32.77 13.23 11.19
C LYS A 544 -33.86 13.53 10.15
N ASN A 545 -34.75 14.47 10.43
CA ASN A 545 -35.83 14.90 9.51
C ASN A 545 -35.30 15.50 8.19
N ASP A 546 -34.02 15.92 8.18
CA ASP A 546 -33.31 16.48 7.04
C ASP A 546 -32.57 15.39 6.20
N GLY A 547 -32.70 14.11 6.55
CA GLY A 547 -32.01 13.01 5.90
C GLY A 547 -30.57 12.75 6.37
N GLU A 548 -30.05 13.55 7.30
CA GLU A 548 -28.71 13.32 7.86
C GLU A 548 -28.73 12.17 8.88
N TYR A 549 -27.61 11.44 8.97
CA TYR A 549 -27.43 10.39 9.97
C TYR A 549 -27.25 10.97 11.37
N ILE A 550 -27.90 10.38 12.37
CA ILE A 550 -27.71 10.73 13.77
C ILE A 550 -26.43 10.06 14.27
N PRO A 551 -25.38 10.82 14.70
CA PRO A 551 -24.19 10.26 15.29
C PRO A 551 -24.52 9.46 16.55
N ARG A 552 -24.07 8.22 16.64
CA ARG A 552 -24.22 7.37 17.82
C ARG A 552 -22.87 7.20 18.52
N SER A 553 -22.90 7.17 19.86
CA SER A 553 -21.70 6.85 20.63
C SER A 553 -21.22 5.44 20.29
N TYR A 554 -19.94 5.34 19.93
CA TYR A 554 -19.30 4.05 19.67
C TYR A 554 -19.28 3.19 20.94
N LYS A 555 -19.72 1.95 20.84
CA LYS A 555 -19.59 0.94 21.90
C LYS A 555 -18.58 -0.07 21.48
N THR A 556 -17.53 -0.30 22.30
CA THR A 556 -16.49 -1.30 22.04
C THR A 556 -17.13 -2.69 21.98
N LYS A 557 -17.02 -3.33 20.83
CA LYS A 557 -17.48 -4.69 20.57
C LYS A 557 -16.37 -5.46 19.90
N PHE A 558 -15.89 -6.52 20.51
CA PHE A 558 -14.83 -7.36 19.99
C PHE A 558 -15.34 -8.35 18.96
N THR A 559 -14.62 -8.47 17.87
CA THR A 559 -14.80 -9.48 16.83
C THR A 559 -13.60 -10.40 16.79
N LEU A 560 -13.84 -11.67 16.52
CA LEU A 560 -12.79 -12.66 16.33
C LEU A 560 -12.15 -12.48 14.95
N ASP A 561 -10.89 -12.05 14.92
CA ASP A 561 -10.17 -11.77 13.68
C ASP A 561 -9.50 -13.01 13.09
N ILE A 562 -8.77 -13.73 13.95
CA ILE A 562 -7.95 -14.86 13.53
C ILE A 562 -8.11 -16.01 14.54
N VAL A 563 -8.28 -17.22 14.01
CA VAL A 563 -8.09 -18.46 14.73
C VAL A 563 -7.15 -19.33 13.92
N SER A 564 -6.03 -19.69 14.51
CA SER A 564 -5.09 -20.64 13.91
C SER A 564 -4.78 -21.73 14.91
N GLY A 565 -4.74 -22.96 14.45
CA GLY A 565 -4.38 -24.08 15.30
C GLY A 565 -3.73 -25.19 14.49
N ASN A 566 -2.75 -25.87 15.09
CA ASN A 566 -2.21 -27.09 14.55
C ASN A 566 -2.10 -28.14 15.67
N LEU A 567 -2.10 -29.40 15.31
CA LEU A 567 -1.84 -30.52 16.20
C LEU A 567 -0.53 -31.16 15.76
N GLN A 568 0.39 -31.33 16.68
CA GLN A 568 1.67 -31.98 16.48
C GLN A 568 1.78 -33.20 17.39
N LEU A 569 2.29 -34.27 16.89
CA LEU A 569 2.59 -35.50 17.68
C LEU A 569 4.09 -35.57 17.89
N SER A 570 4.51 -35.67 19.12
CA SER A 570 5.90 -35.83 19.54
C SER A 570 6.09 -37.19 20.23
N ASN A 571 7.18 -37.85 19.94
CA ASN A 571 7.54 -39.11 20.63
C ASN A 571 7.92 -38.89 22.10
N VAL A 572 8.27 -37.69 22.51
CA VAL A 572 8.71 -37.33 23.86
C VAL A 572 7.56 -36.78 24.69
N PHE A 573 6.71 -35.96 24.12
CA PHE A 573 5.66 -35.21 24.82
C PHE A 573 4.23 -35.62 24.42
N GLY A 574 4.07 -36.66 23.58
CA GLY A 574 2.77 -37.06 23.10
C GLY A 574 2.13 -36.07 22.15
N ALA A 575 0.83 -35.81 22.29
CA ALA A 575 0.11 -34.86 21.51
C ALA A 575 0.30 -33.46 22.08
N SER A 576 0.77 -32.52 21.24
CA SER A 576 0.77 -31.09 21.53
C SER A 576 -0.08 -30.33 20.51
N GLY A 577 -0.77 -29.30 20.95
CA GLY A 577 -1.63 -28.47 20.11
C GLY A 577 -1.34 -27.02 20.33
N MET A 578 -0.97 -26.29 19.24
CA MET A 578 -0.84 -24.85 19.26
C MET A 578 -2.14 -24.21 18.75
N THR A 579 -2.66 -23.28 19.51
CA THR A 579 -3.84 -22.51 19.11
C THR A 579 -3.60 -21.03 19.38
N TYR A 580 -3.97 -20.20 18.43
CA TYR A 580 -3.84 -18.75 18.47
C TYR A 580 -5.17 -18.09 18.13
N PHE A 581 -5.58 -17.13 18.95
CA PHE A 581 -6.76 -16.31 18.75
C PHE A 581 -6.36 -14.83 18.72
N SER A 582 -6.99 -14.07 17.85
CA SER A 582 -6.87 -12.62 17.81
C SER A 582 -8.25 -12.00 17.70
N PHE A 583 -8.50 -10.99 18.50
CA PHE A 583 -9.72 -10.21 18.53
C PHE A 583 -9.37 -8.73 18.40
N SER A 584 -10.24 -7.97 17.74
CA SER A 584 -10.17 -6.50 17.77
C SER A 584 -11.57 -5.90 17.80
N ASP A 585 -11.66 -4.66 18.23
CA ASP A 585 -12.86 -3.87 18.04
C ASP A 585 -12.92 -3.30 16.61
N ILE A 586 -14.06 -2.75 16.18
CA ILE A 586 -14.25 -2.29 14.80
C ILE A 586 -13.32 -1.12 14.43
N LEU A 587 -12.96 -0.26 15.38
CA LEU A 587 -12.02 0.84 15.15
C LEU A 587 -10.56 0.39 15.20
N GLY A 588 -10.27 -0.78 15.80
CA GLY A 588 -8.91 -1.28 15.99
C GLY A 588 -8.18 -0.63 17.15
N ASP A 589 -8.89 0.13 17.95
CA ASP A 589 -8.39 0.78 19.15
C ASP A 589 -7.98 -0.22 20.22
N HIS A 590 -8.68 -1.37 20.26
CA HIS A 590 -8.47 -2.43 21.21
C HIS A 590 -8.13 -3.74 20.49
N GLN A 591 -7.06 -4.38 20.90
CA GLN A 591 -6.63 -5.65 20.35
C GLN A 591 -6.37 -6.65 21.47
N ILE A 592 -6.85 -7.88 21.32
CA ILE A 592 -6.59 -8.99 22.23
C ILE A 592 -5.99 -10.12 21.41
N ALA A 593 -4.88 -10.66 21.89
CA ALA A 593 -4.30 -11.88 21.36
C ALA A 593 -4.13 -12.90 22.49
N PHE A 594 -4.48 -14.12 22.21
CA PHE A 594 -4.31 -15.24 23.11
C PHE A 594 -3.72 -16.41 22.34
N GLY A 595 -2.69 -17.03 22.88
CA GLY A 595 -2.08 -18.22 22.31
C GLY A 595 -1.78 -19.26 23.37
N THR A 596 -1.86 -20.51 22.97
CA THR A 596 -1.47 -21.64 23.81
C THR A 596 -0.82 -22.72 22.95
N GLU A 597 0.26 -23.30 23.49
CA GLU A 597 0.78 -24.58 23.03
C GLU A 597 0.57 -25.57 24.18
N MET A 598 -0.52 -26.34 24.07
CA MET A 598 -0.91 -27.29 25.13
C MET A 598 -0.12 -28.58 25.01
N VAL A 599 0.57 -28.93 26.08
CA VAL A 599 1.12 -30.26 26.36
C VAL A 599 0.28 -30.85 27.48
N LEU A 600 0.32 -32.16 27.71
CA LEU A 600 -0.55 -32.92 28.57
C LEU A 600 -0.89 -32.32 29.96
N THR A 601 -0.11 -31.38 30.48
CA THR A 601 -0.36 -30.68 31.74
C THR A 601 -0.28 -29.19 31.60
N LEU A 602 -1.07 -28.45 32.37
CA LEU A 602 -1.07 -26.99 32.36
C LEU A 602 0.29 -26.37 32.73
N GLU A 603 1.03 -27.03 33.62
CA GLU A 603 2.36 -26.56 34.03
C GLU A 603 3.42 -26.63 32.94
N ASN A 604 3.21 -27.52 31.97
CA ASN A 604 4.15 -27.82 30.90
C ASN A 604 3.72 -27.17 29.57
N SER A 605 2.66 -26.37 29.57
CA SER A 605 2.08 -25.74 28.43
C SER A 605 2.51 -24.27 28.33
N ASP A 606 2.64 -23.80 27.12
CA ASP A 606 2.91 -22.38 26.84
C ASP A 606 1.60 -21.62 26.72
N TYR A 607 1.54 -20.46 27.34
CA TYR A 607 0.41 -19.54 27.28
C TYR A 607 0.92 -18.14 27.05
N PHE A 608 0.20 -17.40 26.23
CA PHE A 608 0.37 -15.98 26.21
C PHE A 608 -0.97 -15.27 26.02
N PHE A 609 -1.13 -14.18 26.72
CA PHE A 609 -2.25 -13.26 26.59
C PHE A 609 -1.68 -11.85 26.39
N GLN A 610 -2.16 -11.14 25.38
CA GLN A 610 -1.77 -9.78 25.13
C GLN A 610 -3.01 -8.90 24.90
N TYR A 611 -3.03 -7.76 25.53
CA TYR A 611 -3.99 -6.71 25.30
C TYR A 611 -3.27 -5.46 24.82
N GLY A 612 -3.74 -4.88 23.71
CA GLY A 612 -3.25 -3.63 23.13
C GLY A 612 -4.33 -2.56 23.13
N TYR A 613 -3.99 -1.35 23.54
CA TYR A 613 -4.81 -0.15 23.43
C TYR A 613 -4.10 0.88 22.57
N LEU A 614 -4.65 1.15 21.37
CA LEU A 614 -3.99 1.86 20.26
C LEU A 614 -4.75 3.13 19.83
N LYS A 615 -5.76 3.55 20.59
CA LYS A 615 -6.66 4.66 20.23
C LYS A 615 -5.95 6.00 20.09
N ASN A 616 -4.95 6.23 20.91
CA ASN A 616 -4.28 7.51 21.04
C ASN A 616 -2.88 7.46 20.42
N LYS A 617 -2.17 8.58 20.46
CA LYS A 617 -0.79 8.66 19.97
C LYS A 617 0.18 7.69 20.65
N LEU A 618 -0.10 7.32 21.92
CA LEU A 618 0.68 6.33 22.67
C LEU A 618 0.00 4.97 22.56
N ASP A 619 0.76 3.97 22.16
CA ASP A 619 0.31 2.58 22.15
C ASP A 619 0.66 1.91 23.48
N TYR A 620 -0.32 1.26 24.09
CA TYR A 620 -0.15 0.54 25.35
C TYR A 620 -0.34 -0.96 25.11
N TYR A 621 0.60 -1.74 25.58
CA TYR A 621 0.52 -3.19 25.52
C TYR A 621 0.68 -3.79 26.92
N PHE A 622 -0.17 -4.74 27.24
CA PHE A 622 -0.08 -5.56 28.41
C PHE A 622 0.02 -7.01 27.96
N THR A 623 1.02 -7.74 28.44
CA THR A 623 1.25 -9.15 28.09
C THR A 623 1.46 -9.96 29.36
N ALA A 624 0.75 -11.08 29.47
CA ALA A 624 1.01 -12.13 30.46
C ALA A 624 1.39 -13.39 29.71
N PHE A 625 2.42 -14.08 30.17
CA PHE A 625 2.93 -15.26 29.51
C PHE A 625 3.45 -16.31 30.46
N GLN A 626 3.45 -17.55 29.98
CA GLN A 626 4.15 -18.67 30.55
C GLN A 626 4.73 -19.53 29.44
N ASN A 627 6.01 -19.91 29.58
CA ASN A 627 6.70 -20.83 28.68
C ASN A 627 7.35 -21.93 29.51
N ALA A 628 7.29 -23.14 29.00
CA ALA A 628 7.93 -24.30 29.60
C ALA A 628 8.87 -24.98 28.61
N ASN A 629 10.16 -24.91 28.88
CA ASN A 629 11.19 -25.51 28.04
C ASN A 629 11.81 -26.72 28.77
N PHE A 630 12.11 -27.78 28.01
CA PHE A 630 12.69 -29.00 28.52
C PHE A 630 14.03 -29.23 27.84
N PHE A 631 15.04 -29.55 28.68
CA PHE A 631 16.38 -29.89 28.24
C PHE A 631 16.79 -31.22 28.79
N GLN A 632 17.19 -32.13 27.95
CA GLN A 632 17.72 -33.43 28.41
C GLN A 632 19.17 -33.21 28.83
N VAL A 633 19.48 -33.57 30.07
CA VAL A 633 20.81 -33.45 30.70
C VAL A 633 21.59 -34.74 30.54
N ASP A 634 20.94 -35.85 30.82
CA ASP A 634 21.50 -37.19 30.67
C ASP A 634 20.37 -38.19 30.35
N TYR A 635 20.66 -39.47 30.29
CA TYR A 635 19.68 -40.52 29.97
C TYR A 635 18.54 -40.67 31.00
N VAL A 636 18.70 -40.14 32.19
CA VAL A 636 17.74 -40.30 33.32
C VAL A 636 17.22 -38.97 33.85
N SER A 637 17.82 -37.87 33.48
CA SER A 637 17.49 -36.52 33.99
C SER A 637 17.05 -35.58 32.92
N LEU A 638 16.01 -34.81 33.21
CA LEU A 638 15.46 -33.76 32.36
C LEU A 638 15.40 -32.48 33.20
N VAL A 639 15.78 -31.36 32.62
CA VAL A 639 15.61 -30.03 33.21
C VAL A 639 14.39 -29.40 32.64
N ARG A 640 13.42 -29.03 33.48
CA ARG A 640 12.29 -28.18 33.11
C ARG A 640 12.56 -26.76 33.57
N LEU A 641 12.51 -25.85 32.61
CA LEU A 641 12.59 -24.42 32.81
C LEU A 641 11.23 -23.79 32.55
N ARG A 642 10.58 -23.30 33.60
CA ARG A 642 9.30 -22.62 33.56
C ARG A 642 9.52 -21.13 33.73
N HIS A 643 9.18 -20.36 32.71
CA HIS A 643 9.31 -18.92 32.68
C HIS A 643 7.94 -18.30 32.53
N TYR A 644 7.49 -17.54 33.49
CA TYR A 644 6.23 -16.82 33.45
C TYR A 644 6.38 -15.40 33.96
N GLY A 645 5.51 -14.52 33.51
CA GLY A 645 5.62 -13.13 33.84
C GLY A 645 4.53 -12.25 33.28
N ILE A 646 4.67 -10.96 33.61
CA ILE A 646 3.82 -9.89 33.11
C ILE A 646 4.73 -8.83 32.53
N GLN A 647 4.35 -8.31 31.38
CA GLN A 647 5.05 -7.24 30.71
C GLN A 647 4.06 -6.13 30.32
N THR A 648 4.43 -4.90 30.60
CA THR A 648 3.77 -3.71 30.06
C THR A 648 4.73 -2.96 29.16
N MET A 649 4.24 -2.46 28.05
CA MET A 649 5.02 -1.64 27.13
C MET A 649 4.21 -0.43 26.70
N ILE A 650 4.83 0.74 26.74
CA ILE A 650 4.29 1.97 26.19
C ILE A 650 5.17 2.36 25.02
N SER A 651 4.58 2.45 23.83
CA SER A 651 5.28 2.88 22.61
C SER A 651 4.88 4.29 22.25
N GLN A 652 5.85 5.17 22.16
CA GLN A 652 5.69 6.59 21.81
C GLN A 652 6.27 6.82 20.40
N PRO A 653 5.44 6.83 19.36
CA PRO A 653 5.89 7.18 18.03
C PRO A 653 6.12 8.69 17.91
N PHE A 654 7.24 9.08 17.34
CA PHE A 654 7.55 10.46 16.94
C PHE A 654 7.27 10.68 15.46
N SER A 655 7.41 9.59 14.67
CA SER A 655 7.15 9.57 13.25
C SER A 655 6.93 8.13 12.80
N ARG A 656 6.61 7.93 11.52
CA ARG A 656 6.57 6.62 10.86
C ARG A 656 7.88 5.83 11.01
N PHE A 657 9.00 6.50 11.19
CA PHE A 657 10.33 5.88 11.21
C PHE A 657 10.94 5.77 12.60
N GLN A 658 10.41 6.49 13.60
CA GLN A 658 11.06 6.63 14.90
C GLN A 658 10.06 6.53 16.06
N ARG A 659 10.44 5.75 17.07
CA ARG A 659 9.68 5.63 18.33
C ARG A 659 10.60 5.37 19.53
N LEU A 660 10.08 5.66 20.71
CA LEU A 660 10.61 5.20 22.00
C LEU A 660 9.65 4.19 22.59
N ASP A 661 10.19 3.04 23.01
CA ASP A 661 9.44 2.00 23.71
C ASP A 661 9.91 1.96 25.18
N TYR A 662 8.98 2.13 26.10
CA TYR A 662 9.19 2.02 27.54
C TYR A 662 8.61 0.69 28.00
N GLY A 663 9.44 -0.20 28.47
CA GLY A 663 9.06 -1.52 28.97
C GLY A 663 9.18 -1.62 30.47
N PHE A 664 8.24 -2.31 31.07
CA PHE A 664 8.33 -2.77 32.45
C PHE A 664 7.85 -4.21 32.48
N SER A 665 8.70 -5.13 32.94
CA SER A 665 8.33 -6.53 33.03
C SER A 665 8.76 -7.14 34.35
N TRP A 666 7.92 -8.05 34.83
CA TRP A 666 8.22 -8.95 35.95
C TRP A 666 8.31 -10.35 35.41
N HIS A 667 9.41 -11.01 35.73
CA HIS A 667 9.72 -12.36 35.31
C HIS A 667 9.94 -13.27 36.53
N ASN A 668 9.43 -14.46 36.45
CA ASN A 668 9.68 -15.53 37.40
C ASN A 668 10.13 -16.78 36.65
N ILE A 669 11.24 -17.36 37.08
CA ILE A 669 11.87 -18.49 36.42
C ILE A 669 12.03 -19.61 37.45
N ASN A 670 11.39 -20.73 37.14
CA ASN A 670 11.53 -21.94 37.96
C ASN A 670 12.34 -22.97 37.17
N TYR A 671 13.48 -23.28 37.71
CA TYR A 671 14.29 -24.41 37.28
C TYR A 671 13.94 -25.62 38.10
N THR A 672 13.63 -26.75 37.47
CA THR A 672 13.34 -28.00 38.15
C THR A 672 14.10 -29.13 37.45
N LYS A 673 15.01 -29.77 38.18
CA LYS A 673 15.62 -31.02 37.74
C LYS A 673 14.62 -32.13 37.96
N LEU A 674 14.24 -32.79 36.86
CA LEU A 674 13.34 -33.96 36.88
C LEU A 674 14.21 -35.23 36.70
N VAL A 675 14.07 -36.18 37.59
CA VAL A 675 14.76 -37.47 37.54
C VAL A 675 13.74 -38.56 37.27
N THR A 676 14.09 -39.50 36.42
CA THR A 676 13.26 -40.66 36.13
C THR A 676 13.20 -41.61 37.34
N THR A 677 12.00 -41.87 37.77
CA THR A 677 11.70 -42.86 38.83
C THR A 677 10.63 -43.84 38.34
N TYR A 678 10.47 -44.95 39.00
CA TYR A 678 9.36 -45.87 38.74
C TYR A 678 8.23 -45.60 39.72
N ASN A 679 7.02 -45.43 39.19
CA ASN A 679 5.84 -45.31 40.02
C ASN A 679 5.45 -46.67 40.62
N ASN A 680 4.44 -46.70 41.49
CA ASN A 680 3.98 -47.91 42.17
C ASN A 680 3.45 -49.00 41.19
N PHE A 681 3.28 -48.67 39.93
CA PHE A 681 2.86 -49.59 38.87
C PHE A 681 3.99 -50.00 37.94
N GLY A 682 5.25 -49.65 38.27
CA GLY A 682 6.43 -49.97 37.44
C GLY A 682 6.55 -49.13 36.15
N GLN A 683 5.81 -48.03 36.03
CA GLN A 683 5.90 -47.13 34.90
C GLN A 683 6.92 -46.01 35.19
N LEU A 684 7.69 -45.64 34.20
CA LEU A 684 8.61 -44.49 34.27
C LEU A 684 7.83 -43.20 34.48
N GLU A 685 8.19 -42.47 35.54
CA GLU A 685 7.64 -41.19 35.89
C GLU A 685 8.77 -40.19 36.16
N TYR A 686 8.62 -38.94 35.77
CA TYR A 686 9.56 -37.87 36.11
C TYR A 686 9.19 -37.22 37.42
N LYS A 687 10.09 -37.21 38.36
CA LYS A 687 9.89 -36.60 39.68
C LYS A 687 10.86 -35.43 39.86
N ALA A 688 10.37 -34.34 40.44
CA ALA A 688 11.21 -33.21 40.79
C ALA A 688 12.23 -33.58 41.87
N ASP A 689 13.51 -33.42 41.60
CA ASP A 689 14.63 -33.62 42.49
C ASP A 689 15.01 -32.32 43.18
N THR A 690 15.33 -31.30 42.37
CA THR A 690 15.76 -29.99 42.86
C THR A 690 14.99 -28.89 42.14
N THR A 691 14.58 -27.83 42.86
CA THR A 691 13.89 -26.68 42.29
C THR A 691 14.52 -25.38 42.78
N TYR A 692 14.89 -24.52 41.84
CA TYR A 692 15.33 -23.14 42.10
C TYR A 692 14.37 -22.14 41.48
N THR A 693 14.10 -21.04 42.19
CA THR A 693 13.23 -19.98 41.68
C THR A 693 13.96 -18.65 41.70
N TYR A 694 13.94 -17.96 40.58
CA TYR A 694 14.46 -16.59 40.41
C TYR A 694 13.33 -15.65 40.02
N SER A 695 13.35 -14.46 40.60
CA SER A 695 12.39 -13.43 40.26
C SER A 695 13.14 -12.13 39.91
N THR A 696 12.68 -11.41 38.91
CA THR A 696 13.30 -10.13 38.55
C THR A 696 12.30 -9.19 37.96
N ILE A 697 12.59 -7.89 38.13
CA ILE A 697 11.86 -6.79 37.49
C ILE A 697 12.82 -6.14 36.51
N LEU A 698 12.35 -5.91 35.25
CA LEU A 698 13.14 -5.39 34.16
C LEU A 698 12.51 -4.13 33.56
N PRO A 699 12.68 -2.94 34.16
CA PRO A 699 12.46 -1.72 33.44
C PRO A 699 13.41 -1.59 32.26
N SER A 700 12.90 -1.12 31.15
CA SER A 700 13.66 -0.97 29.91
C SER A 700 13.21 0.24 29.11
N VAL A 701 14.13 0.78 28.31
CA VAL A 701 13.84 1.80 27.32
C VAL A 701 14.54 1.43 26.04
N SER A 702 13.85 1.56 24.92
CA SER A 702 14.40 1.27 23.58
C SER A 702 14.11 2.43 22.63
N TRP A 703 15.14 2.89 21.95
CA TRP A 703 15.03 3.82 20.83
C TRP A 703 15.13 3.05 19.52
N VAL A 704 14.06 3.13 18.73
CA VAL A 704 13.94 2.44 17.46
C VAL A 704 13.83 3.45 16.32
N PHE A 705 14.67 3.26 15.31
CA PHE A 705 14.60 3.99 14.04
C PHE A 705 14.66 3.00 12.88
N ASP A 706 13.76 3.10 11.91
CA ASP A 706 13.72 2.24 10.73
C ASP A 706 13.15 2.98 9.52
N ASN A 707 14.01 3.38 8.58
CA ASN A 707 13.61 3.89 7.27
C ASN A 707 14.09 2.98 6.13
N SER A 708 14.26 1.70 6.41
CA SER A 708 14.71 0.73 5.43
C SER A 708 13.64 0.44 4.37
N VAL A 709 14.13 0.24 3.15
CA VAL A 709 13.34 -0.15 1.99
C VAL A 709 13.55 -1.62 1.72
N PHE A 710 12.46 -2.35 1.64
CA PHE A 710 12.49 -3.77 1.38
C PHE A 710 12.37 -4.08 -0.11
N GLY A 711 13.21 -4.97 -0.59
CA GLY A 711 13.05 -5.70 -1.83
C GLY A 711 12.51 -7.10 -1.57
N MET A 712 12.46 -7.93 -2.59
CA MET A 712 11.93 -9.31 -2.48
C MET A 712 12.67 -10.18 -1.44
N THR A 713 13.95 -9.96 -1.22
CA THR A 713 14.81 -10.79 -0.36
C THR A 713 15.28 -10.06 0.90
N GLY A 714 14.63 -8.98 1.29
CA GLY A 714 14.97 -8.20 2.48
C GLY A 714 15.34 -6.75 2.18
N PRO A 715 15.84 -6.00 3.17
CA PRO A 715 16.17 -4.58 3.01
C PRO A 715 17.25 -4.36 1.94
N ILE A 716 17.00 -3.41 1.05
CA ILE A 716 17.90 -3.06 -0.07
C ILE A 716 18.51 -1.67 0.05
N ASP A 717 17.91 -0.78 0.82
CA ASP A 717 18.40 0.58 1.08
C ASP A 717 17.85 1.08 2.41
N GLY A 718 18.47 2.12 3.00
CA GLY A 718 18.00 2.76 4.22
C GLY A 718 18.87 2.44 5.45
N PHE A 719 18.26 2.65 6.61
CA PHE A 719 18.94 2.55 7.90
C PHE A 719 17.98 2.00 8.96
N ARG A 720 18.47 1.11 9.80
CA ARG A 720 17.77 0.59 10.99
C ARG A 720 18.66 0.71 12.21
N GLN A 721 18.07 1.11 13.32
CA GLN A 721 18.72 1.14 14.61
C GLN A 721 17.74 0.74 15.71
N ASN A 722 18.22 -0.08 16.63
CA ASN A 722 17.56 -0.37 17.90
C ASN A 722 18.60 -0.27 19.00
N THR A 723 18.46 0.71 19.88
CA THR A 723 19.32 0.88 21.05
C THR A 723 18.47 0.76 22.30
N SER A 724 18.79 -0.20 23.17
CA SER A 724 18.01 -0.46 24.38
C SER A 724 18.88 -0.50 25.62
N LEU A 725 18.29 -0.04 26.73
CA LEU A 725 18.82 -0.17 28.09
C LEU A 725 17.80 -0.97 28.89
N THR A 726 18.26 -2.03 29.55
CA THR A 726 17.45 -2.83 30.48
C THR A 726 18.16 -2.87 31.83
N ILE A 727 17.41 -2.71 32.89
CA ILE A 727 17.93 -2.68 34.26
C ILE A 727 17.20 -3.71 35.09
N SER A 728 17.93 -4.56 35.82
CA SER A 728 17.42 -5.39 36.90
C SER A 728 17.94 -4.84 38.22
N PRO A 729 17.09 -4.24 39.05
CA PRO A 729 17.53 -3.53 40.25
C PRO A 729 17.86 -4.45 41.42
N GLY A 730 17.43 -5.71 41.40
CA GLY A 730 17.74 -6.70 42.45
C GLY A 730 16.87 -6.61 43.71
N TYR A 731 15.56 -6.41 43.55
CA TYR A 731 14.62 -6.40 44.69
C TYR A 731 14.08 -7.81 45.02
N GLY A 732 14.19 -8.21 46.31
CA GLY A 732 13.64 -9.46 46.86
C GLY A 732 14.69 -10.57 47.04
N SER A 733 14.27 -11.74 47.51
CA SER A 733 15.13 -12.93 47.65
C SER A 733 15.35 -13.58 46.27
N ASN A 734 16.58 -13.99 46.00
CA ASN A 734 16.98 -14.60 44.72
C ASN A 734 16.74 -13.70 43.48
N ASN A 735 16.97 -12.41 43.61
CA ASN A 735 16.78 -11.46 42.53
C ASN A 735 18.08 -11.15 41.82
N LEU A 736 17.96 -11.05 40.51
CA LEU A 736 19.07 -10.72 39.61
C LEU A 736 19.35 -9.24 39.66
N LYS A 737 20.64 -8.86 39.65
CA LYS A 737 21.11 -7.47 39.66
C LYS A 737 22.07 -7.23 38.52
N PHE A 738 21.59 -6.56 37.48
CA PHE A 738 22.39 -6.21 36.31
C PHE A 738 21.84 -5.00 35.55
N GLN A 739 22.66 -4.47 34.67
CA GLN A 739 22.26 -3.47 33.67
C GLN A 739 22.84 -3.89 32.33
N THR A 740 22.02 -3.86 31.29
CA THR A 740 22.43 -4.23 29.94
C THR A 740 22.11 -3.11 28.96
N ILE A 741 23.11 -2.66 28.25
CA ILE A 741 22.95 -1.80 27.09
C ILE A 741 23.30 -2.56 25.83
N LYS A 742 22.46 -2.41 24.80
CA LYS A 742 22.69 -3.02 23.50
C LYS A 742 22.27 -2.07 22.38
N SER A 743 23.01 -2.12 21.26
CA SER A 743 22.71 -1.33 20.06
C SER A 743 22.94 -2.20 18.84
N ASP A 744 21.92 -2.33 18.02
CA ASP A 744 21.95 -2.99 16.70
C ASP A 744 21.73 -1.93 15.63
N ILE A 745 22.74 -1.66 14.84
CA ILE A 745 22.74 -0.65 13.79
C ILE A 745 22.96 -1.34 12.46
N ARG A 746 22.07 -1.07 11.48
CA ARG A 746 22.14 -1.66 10.15
C ARG A 746 22.02 -0.59 9.10
N LYS A 747 22.90 -0.61 8.12
CA LYS A 747 22.88 0.29 6.98
C LYS A 747 22.88 -0.50 5.70
N TYR A 748 22.01 -0.09 4.79
CA TYR A 748 21.84 -0.69 3.48
C TYR A 748 22.11 0.38 2.41
N TRP A 749 22.86 0.01 1.37
CA TRP A 749 23.11 0.85 0.20
C TRP A 749 22.74 0.07 -1.05
N ARG A 750 21.84 0.60 -1.79
CA ARG A 750 21.47 0.06 -3.10
C ARG A 750 22.47 0.56 -4.13
N LEU A 751 23.21 -0.35 -4.74
CA LEU A 751 24.14 -0.09 -5.83
C LEU A 751 23.46 -0.45 -7.16
N GLY A 752 23.02 0.56 -7.90
CA GLY A 752 22.19 0.32 -9.09
C GLY A 752 20.86 -0.32 -8.73
N LYS A 753 20.37 -1.26 -9.56
CA LYS A 753 19.05 -1.89 -9.36
C LYS A 753 19.09 -3.23 -8.65
N ASP A 754 20.20 -3.95 -8.80
CA ASP A 754 20.27 -5.37 -8.49
C ASP A 754 21.23 -5.69 -7.35
N TYR A 755 22.10 -4.77 -6.97
CA TYR A 755 23.11 -4.98 -5.96
C TYR A 755 22.81 -4.20 -4.68
N THR A 756 23.11 -4.81 -3.54
CA THR A 756 22.97 -4.15 -2.23
C THR A 756 24.17 -4.46 -1.38
N ILE A 757 24.73 -3.43 -0.75
CA ILE A 757 25.68 -3.58 0.35
C ILE A 757 24.91 -3.43 1.65
N ALA A 758 25.05 -4.39 2.56
CA ALA A 758 24.49 -4.35 3.90
C ALA A 758 25.61 -4.43 4.93
N VAL A 759 25.57 -3.52 5.89
CA VAL A 759 26.50 -3.51 7.02
C VAL A 759 25.68 -3.51 8.31
N ARG A 760 26.02 -4.40 9.23
CA ARG A 760 25.44 -4.46 10.58
C ARG A 760 26.53 -4.31 11.62
N GLY A 761 26.39 -3.37 12.52
CA GLY A 761 27.16 -3.26 13.76
C GLY A 761 26.26 -3.62 14.94
N TYR A 762 26.71 -4.53 15.79
CA TYR A 762 26.05 -4.84 17.06
C TYR A 762 27.05 -4.68 18.19
N ILE A 763 26.60 -4.03 19.26
CA ILE A 763 27.35 -3.89 20.49
C ILE A 763 26.40 -4.19 21.64
N GLY A 764 26.82 -5.05 22.58
CA GLY A 764 26.11 -5.35 23.80
C GLY A 764 27.07 -5.41 24.98
N LYS A 765 26.68 -4.86 26.12
CA LYS A 765 27.43 -4.91 27.37
C LYS A 765 26.49 -5.03 28.56
N SER A 766 26.77 -6.01 29.41
CA SER A 766 26.08 -6.20 30.68
C SER A 766 27.04 -6.02 31.85
N ILE A 767 26.59 -5.27 32.84
CA ILE A 767 27.35 -5.01 34.08
C ILE A 767 26.44 -5.29 35.29
N GLY A 768 27.02 -5.60 36.44
CA GLY A 768 26.32 -5.89 37.68
C GLY A 768 26.84 -7.15 38.34
N LYS A 769 26.13 -7.65 39.39
CA LYS A 769 26.47 -8.88 40.05
C LYS A 769 26.15 -10.06 39.16
N ASP A 770 24.93 -10.09 38.60
CA ASP A 770 24.38 -11.18 37.81
C ASP A 770 24.33 -10.72 36.32
N LYS A 771 25.50 -10.54 35.68
CA LYS A 771 25.63 -10.02 34.30
C LYS A 771 25.00 -10.95 33.32
N GLN A 772 24.20 -10.39 32.37
CA GLN A 772 23.74 -11.16 31.23
C GLN A 772 24.88 -11.58 30.33
N LYS A 773 24.78 -12.77 29.77
CA LYS A 773 25.72 -13.26 28.75
C LYS A 773 25.16 -13.02 27.35
N PHE A 774 26.06 -12.73 26.41
CA PHE A 774 25.80 -12.65 24.98
C PHE A 774 26.40 -13.86 24.31
N PHE A 775 25.59 -14.54 23.49
CA PHE A 775 26.07 -15.65 22.67
C PHE A 775 26.27 -15.18 21.24
N LEU A 776 27.44 -15.47 20.69
CA LEU A 776 27.78 -15.30 19.28
C LEU A 776 27.91 -16.69 18.65
N GLY A 777 27.23 -16.89 17.53
CA GLY A 777 27.32 -18.16 16.82
C GLY A 777 26.53 -18.19 15.52
N GLY A 778 26.59 -19.31 14.86
CA GLY A 778 25.92 -19.59 13.61
C GLY A 778 24.40 -19.76 13.77
N VAL A 779 23.73 -20.03 12.67
CA VAL A 779 22.28 -20.29 12.63
C VAL A 779 22.02 -21.77 12.96
N PRO A 780 21.05 -22.12 13.84
CA PRO A 780 20.82 -23.48 14.30
C PRO A 780 20.46 -24.50 13.21
N TYR A 781 19.96 -24.06 12.04
CA TYR A 781 19.53 -24.95 10.97
C TYR A 781 19.95 -24.41 9.62
N LEU A 782 20.93 -25.01 8.97
CA LEU A 782 21.19 -24.85 7.55
C LEU A 782 20.74 -26.10 6.81
N ILE A 783 19.90 -25.93 5.80
CA ILE A 783 19.23 -27.00 5.03
C ILE A 783 20.24 -27.83 4.18
N ALA A 784 21.47 -27.41 4.07
CA ALA A 784 22.46 -28.10 3.24
C ALA A 784 23.79 -28.23 3.96
N GLY A 785 24.02 -29.33 4.52
CA GLY A 785 25.34 -29.67 5.03
C GLY A 785 25.28 -30.57 6.23
N GLY A 786 25.63 -31.79 5.99
CA GLY A 786 25.68 -32.88 6.92
C GLY A 786 26.03 -32.53 8.34
N GLY A 787 25.21 -32.96 9.19
CA GLY A 787 25.49 -33.68 10.39
C GLY A 787 26.56 -33.16 11.32
N GLU A 788 26.40 -32.02 11.93
CA GLU A 788 26.69 -31.92 13.33
C GLU A 788 25.40 -31.54 14.04
N THR A 789 24.77 -32.50 14.66
CA THR A 789 23.63 -32.32 15.52
C THR A 789 24.05 -31.38 16.63
N ASN A 790 23.34 -30.29 16.73
CA ASN A 790 23.56 -29.18 17.62
C ASN A 790 23.88 -29.61 19.05
N GLY A 791 25.05 -29.29 19.51
CA GLY A 791 25.44 -29.49 20.90
C GLY A 791 25.85 -30.91 21.28
N VAL A 792 26.03 -31.83 20.35
CA VAL A 792 26.53 -33.17 20.58
C VAL A 792 27.96 -33.30 20.05
N ASP A 793 28.90 -33.85 20.82
CA ASP A 793 30.24 -34.12 20.37
C ASP A 793 30.29 -35.33 19.40
N ASP A 794 31.45 -35.59 18.82
CA ASP A 794 31.66 -36.70 17.87
C ASP A 794 31.34 -38.10 18.48
N ASN A 795 31.16 -38.19 19.78
CA ASN A 795 30.83 -39.42 20.52
C ASN A 795 29.35 -39.50 20.90
N GLY A 796 28.53 -38.52 20.48
CA GLY A 796 27.09 -38.49 20.79
C GLY A 796 26.72 -37.89 22.15
N ASN A 797 27.69 -37.33 22.88
CA ASN A 797 27.43 -36.66 24.16
C ASN A 797 27.08 -35.20 23.89
N PHE A 798 26.10 -34.64 24.61
CA PHE A 798 25.88 -33.19 24.63
C PHE A 798 27.19 -32.51 25.10
N ARG A 799 27.70 -31.59 24.29
CA ARG A 799 28.89 -30.84 24.68
C ARG A 799 28.65 -30.16 26.01
N GLU A 800 29.55 -30.39 26.93
CA GLU A 800 29.66 -29.84 28.28
C GLU A 800 29.64 -28.28 28.38
N ILE A 801 29.25 -27.57 27.36
CA ILE A 801 29.17 -26.11 27.40
C ILE A 801 28.12 -25.64 28.41
N ILE A 802 27.21 -26.49 28.82
CA ILE A 802 26.04 -26.09 29.58
C ILE A 802 25.99 -26.69 31.01
N LEU A 803 26.68 -27.77 31.35
CA LEU A 803 26.36 -28.48 32.59
C LEU A 803 27.62 -29.00 33.28
N ASP A 804 28.32 -28.13 33.99
CA ASP A 804 29.23 -28.47 35.02
C ASP A 804 28.45 -28.52 36.37
N ASP A 805 28.48 -29.62 37.11
CA ASP A 805 27.65 -29.92 38.29
C ASP A 805 27.75 -28.88 39.44
N ASP A 806 28.71 -27.97 39.39
CA ASP A 806 28.98 -26.94 40.41
C ASP A 806 28.33 -25.58 40.11
N ASN A 807 27.49 -25.45 39.08
CA ASN A 807 27.11 -24.11 38.60
C ASN A 807 25.60 -23.79 38.73
N GLU A 808 25.16 -23.28 39.87
CA GLU A 808 23.94 -22.46 40.01
C GLU A 808 23.90 -21.27 39.06
N SER A 809 25.08 -20.84 38.52
CA SER A 809 25.22 -19.72 37.60
C SER A 809 24.67 -19.99 36.21
N LEU A 810 24.54 -21.23 35.81
CA LEU A 810 24.15 -21.64 34.46
C LEU A 810 22.69 -21.32 34.09
N ILE A 811 21.83 -21.35 35.07
CA ILE A 811 20.39 -21.08 34.86
C ILE A 811 20.18 -19.62 34.54
N HIS A 812 20.94 -18.75 35.20
CA HIS A 812 20.98 -17.30 34.87
C HIS A 812 21.41 -17.10 33.45
N ASP A 813 22.36 -17.93 33.00
CA ASP A 813 22.95 -17.77 31.66
C ASP A 813 22.00 -18.13 30.52
N ILE A 814 21.13 -19.12 30.72
CA ILE A 814 20.21 -19.56 29.64
C ILE A 814 19.05 -18.59 29.43
N TYR A 815 18.42 -18.10 30.48
CA TYR A 815 17.23 -17.26 30.37
C TYR A 815 17.50 -15.80 30.07
N PHE A 816 18.58 -15.28 30.58
CA PHE A 816 18.97 -13.89 30.39
C PHE A 816 20.03 -13.71 29.31
N THR A 817 20.23 -14.76 28.53
CA THR A 817 21.17 -14.75 27.42
C THR A 817 20.60 -14.00 26.24
N GLU A 818 21.41 -13.12 25.68
CA GLU A 818 21.14 -12.42 24.44
C GLU A 818 21.88 -13.07 23.28
N TYR A 819 21.16 -13.47 22.24
CA TYR A 819 21.79 -14.01 21.04
C TYR A 819 22.17 -12.88 20.07
N ALA A 820 23.44 -12.54 20.01
CA ALA A 820 23.97 -11.51 19.10
C ALA A 820 24.40 -12.10 17.75
N TRP A 821 23.54 -12.83 17.11
CA TRP A 821 23.81 -13.60 15.90
C TRP A 821 23.19 -12.99 14.62
N PRO A 822 23.53 -13.45 13.40
CA PRO A 822 24.45 -14.58 13.12
C PRO A 822 25.92 -14.16 13.02
N LEU A 823 26.81 -14.94 13.59
CA LEU A 823 28.22 -14.98 13.23
C LEU A 823 28.41 -16.16 12.26
N ARG A 824 28.30 -15.90 10.97
CA ARG A 824 28.36 -16.92 9.92
C ARG A 824 29.74 -17.55 9.87
N GLY A 825 29.79 -18.86 9.73
CA GLY A 825 31.05 -19.62 9.78
C GLY A 825 31.46 -20.09 11.18
N ALA A 826 30.78 -19.63 12.24
CA ALA A 826 30.94 -20.13 13.59
C ALA A 826 29.84 -21.16 13.94
N ARG A 827 30.09 -22.05 14.89
CA ARG A 827 29.09 -22.97 15.43
C ARG A 827 28.06 -22.22 16.28
N PHE A 828 26.88 -22.80 16.45
CA PHE A 828 25.84 -22.22 17.33
C PHE A 828 26.39 -22.12 18.77
N GLY A 829 26.29 -20.93 19.38
CA GLY A 829 26.75 -20.71 20.74
C GLY A 829 28.26 -20.83 20.97
N GLU A 830 29.08 -20.78 19.91
CA GLU A 830 30.53 -21.02 20.02
C GLU A 830 31.28 -20.03 20.93
N ARG A 831 30.79 -18.82 21.03
CA ARG A 831 31.40 -17.78 21.87
C ARG A 831 30.35 -17.12 22.75
N PHE A 832 30.72 -16.87 23.99
CA PHE A 832 29.87 -16.19 24.95
C PHE A 832 30.67 -15.25 25.85
N GLY A 833 30.02 -14.24 26.39
CA GLY A 833 30.63 -13.27 27.32
C GLY A 833 29.63 -12.19 27.71
N ASN A 834 29.96 -11.38 28.68
CA ASN A 834 29.15 -10.26 29.15
C ASN A 834 29.34 -8.95 28.32
N THR A 835 30.17 -9.01 27.32
CA THR A 835 30.38 -7.95 26.33
C THR A 835 30.52 -8.62 24.97
N ALA A 836 29.73 -8.14 23.99
CA ALA A 836 29.76 -8.64 22.62
C ALA A 836 29.86 -7.47 21.65
N ALA A 837 30.66 -7.64 20.60
CA ALA A 837 30.70 -6.76 19.45
C ALA A 837 30.70 -7.61 18.19
N LEU A 838 29.85 -7.27 17.23
CA LEU A 838 29.72 -7.99 15.96
C LEU A 838 29.66 -6.98 14.83
N LEU A 839 30.45 -7.21 13.79
CA LEU A 839 30.40 -6.47 12.54
C LEU A 839 30.15 -7.47 11.42
N ASN A 840 29.05 -7.30 10.69
CA ASN A 840 28.77 -8.08 9.50
C ASN A 840 28.82 -7.16 8.27
N PHE A 841 29.45 -7.62 7.22
CA PHE A 841 29.45 -7.02 5.91
C PHE A 841 28.88 -8.02 4.92
N GLU A 842 27.95 -7.57 4.06
CA GLU A 842 27.26 -8.45 3.13
C GLU A 842 27.08 -7.73 1.79
N VAL A 843 27.44 -8.39 0.71
CA VAL A 843 27.13 -7.97 -0.66
C VAL A 843 26.09 -8.91 -1.23
N ARG A 844 24.94 -8.35 -1.65
CA ARG A 844 23.84 -9.07 -2.28
C ARG A 844 23.84 -8.77 -3.77
N PHE A 845 23.66 -9.80 -4.57
CA PHE A 845 23.72 -9.69 -6.02
C PHE A 845 22.72 -10.66 -6.69
N PRO A 846 22.28 -10.40 -7.94
CA PRO A 846 21.49 -11.35 -8.68
C PRO A 846 22.35 -12.56 -9.03
N PHE A 847 21.90 -13.75 -8.62
CA PHE A 847 22.60 -15.01 -8.94
C PHE A 847 21.96 -15.70 -10.16
N ILE A 848 20.64 -15.87 -10.13
CA ILE A 848 19.87 -16.38 -11.26
C ILE A 848 18.66 -15.47 -11.43
N ASN A 849 18.61 -14.73 -12.53
CA ASN A 849 17.45 -13.91 -12.85
C ASN A 849 16.30 -14.75 -13.38
N TYR A 850 16.62 -15.70 -14.26
CA TYR A 850 15.65 -16.64 -14.83
C TYR A 850 16.36 -17.88 -15.34
N LEU A 851 15.88 -19.05 -14.93
CA LEU A 851 16.34 -20.36 -15.44
C LEU A 851 15.12 -21.28 -15.57
N ALA A 852 14.84 -21.70 -16.78
CA ALA A 852 13.82 -22.71 -17.06
C ALA A 852 14.48 -24.04 -17.41
N LEU A 853 14.16 -25.06 -16.67
CA LEU A 853 14.56 -26.45 -16.96
C LEU A 853 13.38 -27.22 -17.55
N GLY A 854 13.59 -27.88 -18.69
CA GLY A 854 12.54 -28.65 -19.37
C GLY A 854 12.55 -30.14 -19.05
N PHE A 855 13.69 -30.65 -18.57
CA PHE A 855 13.90 -32.08 -18.29
C PHE A 855 14.91 -32.23 -17.13
N PRO A 856 14.81 -33.23 -16.23
CA PRO A 856 13.75 -34.25 -16.15
C PRO A 856 12.42 -33.72 -15.58
N LEU A 857 12.42 -32.55 -14.93
CA LEU A 857 11.24 -31.90 -14.40
C LEU A 857 11.14 -30.49 -14.97
N LYS A 858 9.93 -30.08 -15.33
CA LYS A 858 9.68 -28.69 -15.72
C LYS A 858 9.77 -27.80 -14.47
N MET A 859 10.86 -27.09 -14.34
CA MET A 859 11.12 -26.19 -13.21
C MET A 859 11.53 -24.82 -13.72
N ILE A 860 11.02 -23.78 -13.06
CA ILE A 860 11.40 -22.38 -13.32
C ILE A 860 11.99 -21.83 -12.05
N PHE A 861 13.23 -21.35 -12.15
CA PHE A 861 13.90 -20.60 -11.09
C PHE A 861 13.96 -19.14 -11.52
N GLY A 862 13.41 -18.26 -10.71
CA GLY A 862 13.44 -16.82 -10.97
C GLY A 862 13.89 -16.03 -9.76
N ASN A 863 14.60 -14.93 -10.00
CA ASN A 863 15.04 -13.98 -8.98
C ASN A 863 15.80 -14.58 -7.78
N ILE A 864 16.62 -15.60 -8.02
CA ILE A 864 17.50 -16.15 -6.98
C ILE A 864 18.63 -15.17 -6.74
N ARG A 865 18.76 -14.74 -5.48
CA ARG A 865 19.80 -13.80 -5.04
C ARG A 865 20.94 -14.53 -4.34
N GLY A 866 22.17 -14.15 -4.67
CA GLY A 866 23.36 -14.58 -3.99
C GLY A 866 23.79 -13.57 -2.91
N HIS A 867 24.48 -14.10 -1.89
CA HIS A 867 25.05 -13.28 -0.83
C HIS A 867 26.53 -13.67 -0.64
N ALA A 868 27.41 -12.67 -0.69
CA ALA A 868 28.77 -12.81 -0.18
C ALA A 868 28.86 -12.03 1.13
N PHE A 869 29.44 -12.62 2.18
CA PHE A 869 29.47 -12.04 3.51
C PHE A 869 30.83 -12.24 4.19
N MET A 870 31.15 -11.31 5.10
CA MET A 870 32.30 -11.34 6.00
C MET A 870 31.85 -11.00 7.42
#